data_1e3aed0bc9a3b31a5ada3d474986b8b7
#
_entry.id   1e3aed0bc9a3b31a5ada3d474986b8b7
#
_cell.length_a   1.000
_cell.length_b   1.000
_cell.length_c   1.000
_cell.angle_alpha   90.00
_cell.angle_beta   90.00
_cell.angle_gamma   90.00
#
_symmetry.space_group_name_H-M   'P 1'
#
loop_
_entity.id
_entity.type
_entity.pdbx_description
1 polymer ?
#
loop_
_entity_poly.entity_id
_entity_poly.type
_entity_poly.pdbx_seq_one_letter_code
_entity_poly.pdbx_strand_id
1 'polypeptide(L)'
;MKKKKAYNLLIFLLLQAIFTADLFADTIPIPEILIQTTRENFFSTSNYNYNIDKAQLKYDGLNSIGEVLNKFTPAQINTYGLGGISTISLRGTADDQTSIFWNGIKINSLTLGSTDISLIPINSAQQIAVVTNASSAVLGNGNFGGAVLLSSKPTFSKQINITIRQDIAAFRNYKTSFALMGGNKKIQFSTSSFYQNAKNNFPFYDKYKFDNPLVINNHNETMQWATVNELNIKLKKNQQLDLGNFTLGKHHNLPAMMGAYQSSDKFHNDFSLKSFAKYQKYFTKAQFYFRSGHVYDYMLYNDSLSKINAPYYSHQLQNSANFRYYFNNAISLDAGADYVMEYAKVAQYMGIKYRHRGALFSGIKYAFKGMELNAVVRQEIVKGKYIRPQLGITIAYTDKKQFFTTSFSYADKYRIPDFNDLYWQPGGNPHLLPENGFTIEYNFVLHPLKATAFYQPVLSATTYYSLINNNIIWTPIASGLYSPLNILKTKHYGVELKMEHIIQWNKSNLFKASINYNFNRALIVQNASNTNLNGHFIRYKPQHTIKSYFVFEDKNFNIGLNYLYVSSRFTDDENIKAFQLKPYSILDFFIAFKGSFKKFNAEISFKVNNVTNTQYESLRSYAQPLRNYVISIFLNYKSILK
;
A
#
# COMPACT_ATOMS: atom_id res chain seq x y z
N MET A 1 17.87 -34.51 19.39
CA MET A 1 17.91 -34.08 20.80
C MET A 1 18.85 -32.91 21.12
N LYS A 2 20.06 -32.80 20.55
CA LYS A 2 21.02 -31.70 20.84
C LYS A 2 20.51 -30.26 20.47
N LYS A 3 19.77 -30.08 19.37
CA LYS A 3 19.27 -28.76 18.96
C LYS A 3 18.15 -28.20 19.87
N LYS A 4 17.29 -29.06 20.47
CA LYS A 4 16.26 -28.61 21.43
C LYS A 4 16.86 -28.08 22.73
N LYS A 5 17.99 -28.63 23.20
CA LYS A 5 18.67 -28.15 24.42
C LYS A 5 19.32 -26.77 24.22
N ALA A 6 19.82 -26.44 23.03
CA ALA A 6 20.40 -25.12 22.75
C ALA A 6 19.34 -24.01 22.73
N TYR A 7 18.15 -24.27 22.20
CA TYR A 7 17.04 -23.30 22.21
C TYR A 7 16.54 -23.00 23.62
N ASN A 8 16.40 -24.03 24.46
CA ASN A 8 15.97 -23.85 25.84
C ASN A 8 17.02 -23.10 26.68
N LEU A 9 18.31 -23.30 26.39
CA LEU A 9 19.39 -22.56 27.05
C LEU A 9 19.40 -21.09 26.65
N LEU A 10 19.15 -20.78 25.38
CA LEU A 10 19.09 -19.39 24.87
C LEU A 10 17.90 -18.63 25.47
N ILE A 11 16.75 -19.28 25.55
CA ILE A 11 15.54 -18.71 26.21
C ILE A 11 15.77 -18.52 27.70
N PHE A 12 16.45 -19.46 28.37
CA PHE A 12 16.76 -19.36 29.80
C PHE A 12 17.78 -18.25 30.08
N LEU A 13 18.81 -18.07 29.24
CA LEU A 13 19.78 -16.98 29.35
C LEU A 13 19.16 -15.60 29.05
N LEU A 14 18.22 -15.50 28.10
CA LEU A 14 17.44 -14.30 27.85
C LEU A 14 16.51 -13.96 29.03
N LEU A 15 15.89 -14.96 29.65
CA LEU A 15 15.07 -14.76 30.86
C LEU A 15 15.92 -14.35 32.08
N GLN A 16 17.12 -14.91 32.27
CA GLN A 16 18.01 -14.50 33.37
C GLN A 16 18.53 -13.07 33.18
N ALA A 17 18.83 -12.63 31.96
CA ALA A 17 19.26 -11.26 31.69
C ALA A 17 18.17 -10.21 32.00
N ILE A 18 16.89 -10.60 32.02
CA ILE A 18 15.75 -9.75 32.38
C ILE A 18 15.63 -9.55 33.90
N PHE A 19 16.08 -10.52 34.72
CA PHE A 19 15.92 -10.48 36.17
C PHE A 19 17.07 -9.84 36.96
N THR A 20 18.20 -9.48 36.29
CA THR A 20 19.37 -8.88 36.98
C THR A 20 19.54 -7.38 36.76
N ALA A 21 18.57 -6.69 36.15
CA ALA A 21 18.61 -5.25 36.00
C ALA A 21 18.04 -4.57 37.26
N ASP A 22 18.90 -4.03 38.09
CA ASP A 22 18.51 -3.19 39.23
C ASP A 22 17.61 -2.03 38.81
N LEU A 23 16.43 -1.97 39.42
CA LEU A 23 15.43 -0.93 39.20
C LEU A 23 15.84 0.36 39.92
N PHE A 24 16.67 1.19 39.29
CA PHE A 24 16.79 2.59 39.67
C PHE A 24 15.59 3.37 39.13
N ALA A 25 14.77 3.88 40.06
CA ALA A 25 13.54 4.60 39.76
C ALA A 25 13.83 6.08 39.47
N ASP A 26 14.42 6.38 38.33
CA ASP A 26 14.39 7.73 37.80
C ASP A 26 13.14 7.92 36.95
N THR A 27 12.33 8.93 37.28
CA THR A 27 11.16 9.33 36.50
C THR A 27 11.62 9.96 35.19
N ILE A 28 11.72 9.18 34.12
CA ILE A 28 12.09 9.65 32.80
C ILE A 28 10.81 10.08 32.07
N PRO A 29 10.65 11.36 31.68
CA PRO A 29 9.52 11.76 30.86
C PRO A 29 9.68 11.15 29.46
N ILE A 30 8.81 10.21 29.09
CA ILE A 30 8.77 9.66 27.74
C ILE A 30 8.18 10.73 26.83
N PRO A 31 8.85 11.13 25.73
CA PRO A 31 8.30 12.11 24.80
C PRO A 31 6.95 11.65 24.25
N GLU A 32 5.94 12.52 24.24
CA GLU A 32 4.57 12.23 23.81
C GLU A 32 4.50 11.62 22.39
N ILE A 33 5.44 11.96 21.52
CA ILE A 33 5.57 11.44 20.15
C ILE A 33 5.95 9.95 20.12
N LEU A 34 6.78 9.47 21.04
CA LEU A 34 7.16 8.04 21.12
C LEU A 34 6.03 7.18 21.67
N ILE A 35 5.13 7.76 22.46
CA ILE A 35 4.05 7.06 23.11
C ILE A 35 2.91 6.71 22.12
N GLN A 36 2.75 7.46 21.03
CA GLN A 36 1.61 7.31 20.10
C GLN A 36 1.87 6.39 18.90
N THR A 37 3.02 5.73 18.81
CA THR A 37 3.37 4.90 17.66
C THR A 37 2.83 3.48 17.78
N THR A 38 2.16 3.00 16.72
CA THR A 38 1.79 1.59 16.58
C THR A 38 3.05 0.72 16.40
N ARG A 39 2.92 -0.60 16.55
CA ARG A 39 4.01 -1.56 16.31
C ARG A 39 4.63 -1.36 14.93
N GLU A 40 3.78 -1.23 13.92
CA GLU A 40 4.17 -1.07 12.53
C GLU A 40 5.08 0.16 12.35
N ASN A 41 4.68 1.30 12.90
CA ASN A 41 5.45 2.53 12.82
C ASN A 41 6.70 2.49 13.72
N PHE A 42 6.61 1.86 14.89
CA PHE A 42 7.69 1.83 15.87
C PHE A 42 8.94 1.09 15.35
N PHE A 43 8.76 -0.08 14.72
CA PHE A 43 9.85 -0.86 14.16
C PHE A 43 10.22 -0.48 12.73
N SER A 44 9.47 0.41 12.08
CA SER A 44 9.80 0.94 10.76
C SER A 44 10.49 2.31 10.80
N THR A 45 10.67 2.91 11.97
CA THR A 45 11.29 4.25 12.09
C THR A 45 12.72 4.32 11.57
N SER A 46 13.47 3.22 11.67
CA SER A 46 14.85 3.11 11.19
C SER A 46 14.95 2.71 9.71
N ASN A 47 13.83 2.35 9.08
CA ASN A 47 13.76 2.01 7.66
C ASN A 47 13.40 3.26 6.86
N TYR A 48 13.91 3.35 5.64
CA TYR A 48 13.45 4.38 4.73
C TYR A 48 12.02 4.06 4.27
N ASN A 49 11.10 5.01 4.48
CA ASN A 49 9.69 4.89 4.11
C ASN A 49 9.33 6.02 3.14
N TYR A 50 8.53 5.71 2.13
CA TYR A 50 7.94 6.73 1.26
C TYR A 50 6.67 7.25 1.93
N ASN A 51 6.77 8.41 2.57
CA ASN A 51 5.64 9.07 3.20
C ASN A 51 5.02 10.07 2.24
N ILE A 52 3.69 10.00 2.07
CA ILE A 52 2.90 10.91 1.27
C ILE A 52 1.96 11.63 2.21
N ASP A 53 2.09 12.93 2.30
CA ASP A 53 1.27 13.76 3.16
C ASP A 53 0.00 14.28 2.47
N LYS A 54 -0.91 14.84 3.26
CA LYS A 54 -2.19 15.37 2.77
C LYS A 54 -2.01 16.52 1.77
N ALA A 55 -0.92 17.28 1.83
CA ALA A 55 -0.65 18.37 0.90
C ALA A 55 -0.35 17.85 -0.50
N GLN A 56 0.38 16.74 -0.62
CA GLN A 56 0.64 16.07 -1.89
C GLN A 56 -0.63 15.47 -2.52
N LEU A 57 -1.61 15.08 -1.69
CA LEU A 57 -2.87 14.50 -2.14
C LEU A 57 -3.86 15.54 -2.69
N LYS A 58 -3.63 16.82 -2.42
CA LYS A 58 -4.62 17.89 -2.66
C LYS A 58 -5.02 18.04 -4.13
N TYR A 59 -4.07 17.87 -5.05
CA TYR A 59 -4.28 18.12 -6.48
C TYR A 59 -4.67 16.87 -7.30
N ASP A 60 -4.84 15.74 -6.64
CA ASP A 60 -5.13 14.45 -7.25
C ASP A 60 -6.59 13.98 -7.08
N GLY A 61 -7.55 14.88 -7.25
CA GLY A 61 -8.96 14.70 -6.88
C GLY A 61 -9.71 13.50 -7.44
N LEU A 62 -9.52 13.18 -8.72
CA LEU A 62 -10.14 11.99 -9.34
C LEU A 62 -9.34 10.72 -9.08
N ASN A 63 -8.11 10.86 -8.63
CA ASN A 63 -7.20 9.74 -8.57
C ASN A 63 -7.56 8.80 -7.41
N SER A 64 -7.36 7.53 -7.67
CA SER A 64 -7.35 6.50 -6.64
C SER A 64 -6.03 6.57 -5.83
N ILE A 65 -5.98 5.89 -4.69
CA ILE A 65 -4.71 5.69 -3.97
C ILE A 65 -3.64 5.09 -4.89
N GLY A 66 -4.02 4.20 -5.81
CA GLY A 66 -3.10 3.59 -6.76
C GLY A 66 -2.37 4.61 -7.62
N GLU A 67 -3.05 5.60 -8.15
CA GLU A 67 -2.41 6.65 -8.96
C GLU A 67 -1.46 7.52 -8.14
N VAL A 68 -1.82 7.83 -6.90
CA VAL A 68 -0.95 8.55 -5.96
C VAL A 68 0.32 7.75 -5.65
N LEU A 69 0.17 6.47 -5.34
CA LEU A 69 1.30 5.57 -5.10
C LEU A 69 2.19 5.46 -6.34
N ASN A 70 1.58 5.42 -7.54
CA ASN A 70 2.34 5.39 -8.79
C ASN A 70 3.16 6.66 -9.02
N LYS A 71 2.73 7.82 -8.54
CA LYS A 71 3.45 9.09 -8.71
C LYS A 71 4.60 9.26 -7.71
N PHE A 72 4.37 8.96 -6.45
CA PHE A 72 5.25 9.38 -5.36
C PHE A 72 6.12 8.27 -4.77
N THR A 73 5.94 7.01 -5.22
CA THR A 73 6.64 5.86 -4.65
C THR A 73 7.22 4.94 -5.73
N PRO A 74 8.09 3.98 -5.39
CA PRO A 74 8.59 2.98 -6.35
C PRO A 74 7.51 1.96 -6.76
N ALA A 75 6.29 2.07 -6.25
CA ALA A 75 5.21 1.14 -6.59
C ALA A 75 4.91 1.12 -8.09
N GLN A 76 4.76 -0.06 -8.64
CA GLN A 76 4.24 -0.28 -9.98
C GLN A 76 2.74 -0.57 -9.88
N ILE A 77 1.94 0.16 -10.66
CA ILE A 77 0.51 -0.05 -10.76
C ILE A 77 0.20 -0.67 -12.11
N ASN A 78 -0.43 -1.83 -12.09
CA ASN A 78 -0.97 -2.49 -13.26
C ASN A 78 -2.48 -2.26 -13.29
N THR A 79 -3.00 -1.71 -14.40
CA THR A 79 -4.42 -1.42 -14.53
C THR A 79 -5.00 -2.05 -15.79
N TYR A 80 -6.23 -2.54 -15.67
CA TYR A 80 -7.04 -3.08 -16.75
C TYR A 80 -7.83 -1.99 -17.51
N GLY A 81 -7.30 -0.78 -17.55
CA GLY A 81 -7.91 0.38 -18.19
C GLY A 81 -8.52 1.36 -17.19
N LEU A 82 -9.04 2.47 -17.73
CA LEU A 82 -9.67 3.52 -16.93
C LEU A 82 -10.94 2.97 -16.23
N GLY A 83 -11.03 3.13 -14.92
CA GLY A 83 -12.12 2.58 -14.11
C GLY A 83 -11.97 1.10 -13.77
N GLY A 84 -11.06 0.38 -14.44
CA GLY A 84 -10.82 -1.04 -14.26
C GLY A 84 -10.09 -1.40 -12.96
N ILE A 85 -9.96 -2.70 -12.73
CA ILE A 85 -9.17 -3.26 -11.63
C ILE A 85 -7.74 -2.71 -11.70
N SER A 86 -7.20 -2.36 -10.56
CA SER A 86 -5.81 -1.90 -10.45
C SER A 86 -5.11 -2.62 -9.32
N THR A 87 -3.96 -3.23 -9.61
CA THR A 87 -3.15 -3.95 -8.64
C THR A 87 -1.82 -3.24 -8.41
N ILE A 88 -1.24 -3.43 -7.23
CA ILE A 88 0.04 -2.84 -6.83
C ILE A 88 1.10 -3.93 -6.69
N SER A 89 2.29 -3.66 -7.19
CA SER A 89 3.47 -4.45 -6.87
C SER A 89 4.65 -3.55 -6.52
N LEU A 90 5.51 -4.04 -5.65
CA LEU A 90 6.71 -3.38 -5.20
C LEU A 90 7.92 -4.26 -5.55
N ARG A 91 9.02 -3.65 -6.01
CA ARG A 91 10.30 -4.36 -6.24
C ARG A 91 10.18 -5.62 -7.12
N GLY A 92 9.27 -5.59 -8.09
CA GLY A 92 9.08 -6.69 -9.04
C GLY A 92 8.40 -7.95 -8.48
N THR A 93 7.86 -7.92 -7.25
CA THR A 93 7.08 -9.02 -6.68
C THR A 93 5.67 -9.10 -7.30
N ALA A 94 4.91 -10.14 -6.99
CA ALA A 94 3.52 -10.26 -7.39
C ALA A 94 2.61 -9.31 -6.56
N ASP A 95 1.39 -9.11 -7.01
CA ASP A 95 0.44 -8.20 -6.37
C ASP A 95 -0.12 -8.75 -5.05
N ASP A 96 -0.24 -10.08 -4.91
CA ASP A 96 -0.58 -10.80 -3.67
C ASP A 96 0.58 -10.83 -2.64
N GLN A 97 1.77 -10.39 -3.06
CA GLN A 97 2.98 -10.25 -2.24
C GLN A 97 3.19 -8.81 -1.72
N THR A 98 2.19 -7.93 -1.87
CA THR A 98 2.17 -6.58 -1.32
C THR A 98 0.96 -6.42 -0.42
N SER A 99 1.18 -6.13 0.86
CA SER A 99 0.09 -5.97 1.83
C SER A 99 -0.37 -4.53 1.93
N ILE A 100 -1.69 -4.33 2.10
CA ILE A 100 -2.28 -3.01 2.35
C ILE A 100 -2.96 -3.04 3.71
N PHE A 101 -2.64 -2.05 4.54
CA PHE A 101 -3.21 -1.90 5.88
C PHE A 101 -3.97 -0.59 5.98
N TRP A 102 -5.18 -0.64 6.51
CA TRP A 102 -5.97 0.53 6.88
C TRP A 102 -6.09 0.61 8.42
N ASN A 103 -5.50 1.65 9.02
CA ASN A 103 -5.40 1.81 10.48
C ASN A 103 -4.89 0.54 11.21
N GLY A 104 -3.96 -0.20 10.54
CA GLY A 104 -3.35 -1.42 11.02
C GLY A 104 -4.13 -2.71 10.77
N ILE A 105 -5.30 -2.66 10.11
CA ILE A 105 -6.04 -3.82 9.65
C ILE A 105 -5.61 -4.16 8.24
N LYS A 106 -5.21 -5.41 7.98
CA LYS A 106 -4.91 -5.89 6.62
C LYS A 106 -6.20 -5.98 5.82
N ILE A 107 -6.23 -5.34 4.63
CA ILE A 107 -7.43 -5.24 3.79
C ILE A 107 -7.29 -5.95 2.43
N ASN A 108 -6.26 -6.79 2.26
CA ASN A 108 -6.12 -7.63 1.08
C ASN A 108 -7.28 -8.65 1.00
N SER A 109 -7.73 -8.93 -0.23
CA SER A 109 -8.74 -9.96 -0.48
C SER A 109 -8.30 -11.31 0.08
N LEU A 110 -9.18 -11.98 0.81
CA LEU A 110 -8.93 -13.32 1.34
C LEU A 110 -8.86 -14.38 0.24
N THR A 111 -9.59 -14.16 -0.85
CA THR A 111 -9.69 -15.12 -1.95
C THR A 111 -8.56 -14.98 -2.96
N LEU A 112 -8.13 -13.73 -3.24
CA LEU A 112 -7.15 -13.41 -4.28
C LEU A 112 -5.77 -13.04 -3.72
N GLY A 113 -5.63 -12.78 -2.40
CA GLY A 113 -4.41 -12.29 -1.78
C GLY A 113 -4.04 -10.84 -2.13
N SER A 114 -4.42 -10.37 -3.30
CA SER A 114 -4.20 -9.02 -3.78
C SER A 114 -5.30 -8.05 -3.34
N THR A 115 -5.12 -6.77 -3.63
CA THR A 115 -6.13 -5.72 -3.40
C THR A 115 -6.37 -4.97 -4.69
N ASP A 116 -7.63 -4.82 -5.09
CA ASP A 116 -7.99 -3.82 -6.09
C ASP A 116 -7.89 -2.42 -5.46
N ILE A 117 -6.78 -1.73 -5.73
CA ILE A 117 -6.52 -0.39 -5.18
C ILE A 117 -7.39 0.70 -5.82
N SER A 118 -8.09 0.40 -6.92
CA SER A 118 -9.09 1.31 -7.50
C SER A 118 -10.31 1.49 -6.58
N LEU A 119 -10.55 0.53 -5.68
CA LEU A 119 -11.61 0.57 -4.68
C LEU A 119 -11.26 1.45 -3.47
N ILE A 120 -9.99 1.83 -3.29
CA ILE A 120 -9.56 2.59 -2.12
C ILE A 120 -9.53 4.07 -2.47
N PRO A 121 -10.44 4.89 -1.92
CA PRO A 121 -10.47 6.31 -2.20
C PRO A 121 -9.30 7.04 -1.54
N ILE A 122 -8.84 8.11 -2.17
CA ILE A 122 -7.76 8.95 -1.65
C ILE A 122 -8.05 9.52 -0.25
N ASN A 123 -9.34 9.70 0.07
CA ASN A 123 -9.79 10.23 1.36
C ASN A 123 -9.86 9.16 2.47
N SER A 124 -9.52 7.90 2.19
CA SER A 124 -9.55 6.82 3.19
C SER A 124 -8.45 6.95 4.25
N ALA A 125 -7.45 7.80 4.02
CA ALA A 125 -6.34 8.02 4.94
C ALA A 125 -5.89 9.49 4.94
N GLN A 126 -5.32 9.92 6.05
CA GLN A 126 -4.66 11.24 6.17
C GLN A 126 -3.16 11.15 5.90
N GLN A 127 -2.59 9.97 6.10
CA GLN A 127 -1.18 9.64 5.86
C GLN A 127 -1.09 8.31 5.12
N ILE A 128 -0.27 8.28 4.10
CA ILE A 128 0.05 7.08 3.33
C ILE A 128 1.55 6.86 3.46
N ALA A 129 1.94 5.66 3.92
CA ALA A 129 3.35 5.27 3.96
C ALA A 129 3.55 3.97 3.19
N VAL A 130 4.59 3.91 2.36
CA VAL A 130 5.04 2.66 1.74
C VAL A 130 6.31 2.22 2.44
N VAL A 131 6.23 1.03 3.05
CA VAL A 131 7.32 0.38 3.75
C VAL A 131 7.86 -0.74 2.87
N THR A 132 8.97 -0.51 2.20
CA THR A 132 9.51 -1.45 1.20
C THR A 132 10.21 -2.64 1.84
N ASN A 133 10.80 -2.49 3.03
CA ASN A 133 11.35 -3.60 3.80
C ASN A 133 10.45 -4.03 4.96
N ALA A 134 9.15 -4.17 4.67
CA ALA A 134 8.18 -4.65 5.64
C ALA A 134 8.52 -6.08 6.10
N SER A 135 9.02 -6.24 7.34
CA SER A 135 9.31 -7.55 7.90
C SER A 135 8.04 -8.33 8.21
N SER A 136 8.00 -9.61 7.86
CA SER A 136 6.92 -10.50 8.30
C SER A 136 6.91 -10.73 9.82
N ALA A 137 8.03 -10.49 10.50
CA ALA A 137 8.08 -10.49 11.96
C ALA A 137 7.21 -9.36 12.57
N VAL A 138 7.12 -8.20 11.89
CA VAL A 138 6.31 -7.05 12.34
C VAL A 138 4.89 -7.12 11.82
N LEU A 139 4.70 -7.37 10.52
CA LEU A 139 3.42 -7.22 9.81
C LEU A 139 2.70 -8.54 9.51
N GLY A 140 3.37 -9.69 9.74
CA GLY A 140 2.81 -11.01 9.43
C GLY A 140 2.92 -11.37 7.94
N ASN A 141 1.93 -12.05 7.44
CA ASN A 141 1.84 -12.71 6.14
C ASN A 141 1.77 -11.75 4.92
N GLY A 142 2.51 -12.05 3.83
CA GLY A 142 2.26 -11.49 2.48
C GLY A 142 2.95 -10.16 2.18
N ASN A 143 4.16 -9.91 2.71
CA ASN A 143 4.88 -8.63 2.57
C ASN A 143 6.20 -8.74 1.79
N PHE A 144 6.32 -9.64 0.82
CA PHE A 144 7.57 -9.82 0.08
C PHE A 144 8.03 -8.53 -0.60
N GLY A 145 7.13 -7.86 -1.31
CA GLY A 145 7.41 -6.57 -1.95
C GLY A 145 7.47 -5.41 -0.95
N GLY A 146 6.68 -5.50 0.10
CA GLY A 146 6.50 -4.44 1.09
C GLY A 146 5.06 -4.29 1.54
N ALA A 147 4.76 -3.16 2.18
CA ALA A 147 3.42 -2.84 2.65
C ALA A 147 3.05 -1.38 2.39
N VAL A 148 1.76 -1.13 2.17
CA VAL A 148 1.16 0.21 2.15
C VAL A 148 0.37 0.40 3.44
N LEU A 149 0.72 1.41 4.21
CA LEU A 149 0.07 1.77 5.46
C LEU A 149 -0.79 3.01 5.24
N LEU A 150 -2.10 2.85 5.35
CA LEU A 150 -3.09 3.91 5.28
C LEU A 150 -3.53 4.23 6.71
N SER A 151 -3.24 5.43 7.20
CA SER A 151 -3.51 5.78 8.58
C SER A 151 -4.13 7.15 8.75
N SER A 152 -4.89 7.30 9.83
CA SER A 152 -5.45 8.56 10.28
C SER A 152 -4.85 8.94 11.63
N LYS A 153 -4.57 10.24 11.82
CA LYS A 153 -4.05 10.77 13.07
C LYS A 153 -5.00 11.84 13.61
N PRO A 154 -5.66 11.60 14.77
CA PRO A 154 -6.54 12.60 15.36
C PRO A 154 -5.76 13.82 15.87
N THR A 155 -6.32 15.01 15.68
CA THR A 155 -5.70 16.28 16.10
C THR A 155 -6.29 16.86 17.39
N PHE A 156 -7.47 16.38 17.80
CA PHE A 156 -8.21 16.83 19.01
C PHE A 156 -8.28 18.35 19.16
N SER A 157 -8.64 19.05 18.09
CA SER A 157 -8.74 20.51 18.06
C SER A 157 -10.18 20.98 18.14
N LYS A 158 -10.41 22.14 18.80
CA LYS A 158 -11.71 22.81 18.82
C LYS A 158 -11.99 23.48 17.47
N GLN A 159 -12.27 22.71 16.44
CA GLN A 159 -12.53 23.23 15.10
C GLN A 159 -13.51 22.37 14.33
N ILE A 160 -14.18 23.00 13.38
CA ILE A 160 -14.93 22.33 12.32
C ILE A 160 -14.25 22.65 11.00
N ASN A 161 -14.07 21.63 10.18
CA ASN A 161 -13.57 21.75 8.82
C ASN A 161 -14.50 20.97 7.89
N ILE A 162 -15.11 21.66 6.93
CA ILE A 162 -16.02 21.11 5.94
C ILE A 162 -15.38 21.31 4.57
N THR A 163 -15.32 20.25 3.79
CA THR A 163 -14.77 20.28 2.44
C THR A 163 -15.77 19.68 1.46
N ILE A 164 -16.01 20.37 0.36
CA ILE A 164 -16.78 19.87 -0.78
C ILE A 164 -15.88 19.99 -2.00
N ARG A 165 -15.87 18.96 -2.82
CA ARG A 165 -15.15 18.94 -4.08
C ARG A 165 -16.02 18.35 -5.18
N GLN A 166 -16.06 19.04 -6.33
CA GLN A 166 -16.66 18.54 -7.55
C GLN A 166 -15.57 18.41 -8.61
N ASP A 167 -15.41 17.21 -9.15
CA ASP A 167 -14.53 16.93 -10.29
C ASP A 167 -15.40 16.63 -11.51
N ILE A 168 -15.04 17.25 -12.64
CA ILE A 168 -15.66 17.06 -13.95
C ILE A 168 -14.54 16.71 -14.91
N ALA A 169 -14.54 15.48 -15.41
CA ALA A 169 -13.50 15.00 -16.29
C ALA A 169 -14.05 14.56 -17.66
N ALA A 170 -13.13 14.40 -18.61
CA ALA A 170 -13.42 13.80 -19.89
C ALA A 170 -14.12 12.45 -19.75
N PHE A 171 -14.76 11.99 -20.81
CA PHE A 171 -15.45 10.70 -20.90
C PHE A 171 -16.64 10.59 -19.93
N ARG A 172 -17.33 11.74 -19.69
CA ARG A 172 -18.50 11.86 -18.81
C ARG A 172 -18.22 11.29 -17.41
N ASN A 173 -17.10 11.65 -16.83
CA ASN A 173 -16.69 11.24 -15.50
C ASN A 173 -16.91 12.37 -14.51
N TYR A 174 -17.82 12.17 -13.58
CA TYR A 174 -18.22 13.12 -12.55
C TYR A 174 -17.99 12.50 -11.17
N LYS A 175 -17.31 13.24 -10.28
CA LYS A 175 -17.09 12.83 -8.90
C LYS A 175 -17.37 13.95 -7.95
N THR A 176 -18.28 13.72 -7.03
CA THR A 176 -18.58 14.63 -5.90
C THR A 176 -17.99 14.04 -4.64
N SER A 177 -17.25 14.82 -3.88
CA SER A 177 -16.66 14.41 -2.61
C SER A 177 -17.03 15.38 -1.51
N PHE A 178 -17.30 14.83 -0.33
CA PHE A 178 -17.62 15.57 0.89
C PHE A 178 -16.70 15.08 2.01
N ALA A 179 -16.19 16.00 2.84
CA ALA A 179 -15.50 15.65 4.07
C ALA A 179 -15.86 16.64 5.17
N LEU A 180 -16.08 16.11 6.37
CA LEU A 180 -16.36 16.86 7.57
C LEU A 180 -15.47 16.32 8.70
N MET A 181 -14.76 17.22 9.36
CA MET A 181 -13.99 16.91 10.56
C MET A 181 -14.38 17.93 11.63
N GLY A 182 -14.70 17.44 12.81
CA GLY A 182 -15.06 18.28 13.94
C GLY A 182 -14.68 17.67 15.26
N GLY A 183 -14.53 18.50 16.30
CA GLY A 183 -14.21 17.97 17.60
C GLY A 183 -13.83 19.02 18.63
N ASN A 184 -13.32 18.50 19.74
CA ASN A 184 -12.78 19.27 20.84
C ASN A 184 -11.51 18.59 21.40
N LYS A 185 -11.03 19.00 22.56
CA LYS A 185 -9.83 18.41 23.20
C LYS A 185 -9.98 16.93 23.63
N LYS A 186 -11.22 16.40 23.68
CA LYS A 186 -11.51 15.03 24.14
C LYS A 186 -12.07 14.13 23.03
N ILE A 187 -12.87 14.69 22.14
CA ILE A 187 -13.58 13.93 21.10
C ILE A 187 -13.29 14.57 19.76
N GLN A 188 -12.96 13.77 18.78
CA GLN A 188 -12.87 14.16 17.38
C GLN A 188 -13.62 13.14 16.54
N PHE A 189 -14.46 13.63 15.64
CA PHE A 189 -15.05 12.81 14.59
C PHE A 189 -14.62 13.31 13.21
N SER A 190 -14.58 12.40 12.27
CA SER A 190 -14.42 12.73 10.85
C SER A 190 -15.27 11.79 10.00
N THR A 191 -15.83 12.35 8.94
CA THR A 191 -16.49 11.60 7.88
C THR A 191 -15.99 12.11 6.54
N SER A 192 -15.81 11.19 5.60
CA SER A 192 -15.41 11.49 4.23
C SER A 192 -16.15 10.57 3.29
N SER A 193 -16.85 11.12 2.33
CA SER A 193 -17.66 10.37 1.38
C SER A 193 -17.40 10.86 -0.04
N PHE A 194 -17.58 9.99 -1.02
CA PHE A 194 -17.66 10.39 -2.41
C PHE A 194 -18.66 9.53 -3.18
N TYR A 195 -19.16 10.10 -4.27
CA TYR A 195 -19.91 9.41 -5.32
C TYR A 195 -19.29 9.76 -6.66
N GLN A 196 -19.07 8.74 -7.49
CA GLN A 196 -18.53 8.87 -8.83
C GLN A 196 -19.39 8.11 -9.83
N ASN A 197 -19.68 8.74 -10.96
CA ASN A 197 -20.31 8.13 -12.12
C ASN A 197 -19.51 8.48 -13.37
N ALA A 198 -19.11 7.48 -14.12
CA ALA A 198 -18.23 7.64 -15.28
C ALA A 198 -18.64 6.69 -16.41
N LYS A 199 -18.73 7.22 -17.63
CA LYS A 199 -18.90 6.38 -18.83
C LYS A 199 -17.60 5.75 -19.29
N ASN A 200 -16.46 6.42 -19.06
CA ASN A 200 -15.12 5.95 -19.44
C ASN A 200 -14.99 5.53 -20.93
N ASN A 201 -15.82 6.09 -21.78
CA ASN A 201 -15.90 5.77 -23.21
C ASN A 201 -14.85 6.57 -24.02
N PHE A 202 -13.57 6.37 -23.74
CA PHE A 202 -12.48 7.07 -24.40
C PHE A 202 -12.10 6.46 -25.75
N PRO A 203 -11.61 7.27 -26.71
CA PRO A 203 -11.07 6.80 -27.97
C PRO A 203 -9.65 6.25 -27.78
N PHE A 204 -9.33 5.20 -28.52
CA PHE A 204 -7.96 4.64 -28.62
C PHE A 204 -7.74 4.01 -29.99
N TYR A 205 -6.47 3.87 -30.43
CA TYR A 205 -6.12 3.14 -31.64
C TYR A 205 -5.97 1.65 -31.32
N ASP A 206 -6.75 0.79 -32.00
CA ASP A 206 -6.69 -0.66 -31.78
C ASP A 206 -5.60 -1.29 -32.65
N LYS A 207 -4.36 -1.30 -32.13
CA LYS A 207 -3.19 -1.83 -32.85
C LYS A 207 -3.19 -3.36 -33.07
N TYR A 208 -4.18 -4.07 -32.54
CA TYR A 208 -4.37 -5.51 -32.78
C TYR A 208 -5.40 -5.77 -33.89
N LYS A 209 -5.99 -4.73 -34.48
CA LYS A 209 -6.83 -4.80 -35.66
C LYS A 209 -6.10 -4.30 -36.90
N PHE A 210 -6.52 -4.77 -38.07
CA PHE A 210 -6.01 -4.29 -39.34
C PHE A 210 -6.17 -2.76 -39.42
N ASP A 211 -5.15 -2.07 -39.95
CA ASP A 211 -5.11 -0.61 -40.17
C ASP A 211 -5.17 0.24 -38.86
N ASN A 212 -5.01 -0.36 -37.70
CA ASN A 212 -5.03 0.33 -36.39
C ASN A 212 -6.18 1.35 -36.25
N PRO A 213 -7.43 0.96 -36.42
CA PRO A 213 -8.54 1.90 -36.43
C PRO A 213 -8.70 2.61 -35.07
N LEU A 214 -9.13 3.89 -35.13
CA LEU A 214 -9.57 4.61 -33.95
C LEU A 214 -10.93 4.06 -33.51
N VAL A 215 -11.01 3.47 -32.34
CA VAL A 215 -12.22 2.87 -31.76
C VAL A 215 -12.54 3.50 -30.42
N ILE A 216 -13.79 3.37 -29.97
CA ILE A 216 -14.23 3.85 -28.66
C ILE A 216 -14.28 2.67 -27.69
N ASN A 217 -13.74 2.86 -26.49
CA ASN A 217 -13.85 1.88 -25.42
C ASN A 217 -15.27 1.86 -24.85
N ASN A 218 -16.09 0.95 -25.35
CA ASN A 218 -17.48 0.78 -24.93
C ASN A 218 -17.58 -0.23 -23.79
N HIS A 219 -18.73 -0.21 -23.06
CA HIS A 219 -19.01 -1.12 -21.95
C HIS A 219 -17.93 -1.00 -20.84
N ASN A 220 -17.67 0.25 -20.41
CA ASN A 220 -16.64 0.58 -19.40
C ASN A 220 -17.21 1.52 -18.31
N GLU A 221 -18.54 1.54 -18.18
CA GLU A 221 -19.21 2.40 -17.20
C GLU A 221 -18.81 1.98 -15.78
N THR A 222 -18.62 2.99 -14.94
CA THR A 222 -18.30 2.79 -13.53
C THR A 222 -19.20 3.67 -12.68
N MET A 223 -19.85 3.09 -11.69
CA MET A 223 -20.52 3.78 -10.60
C MET A 223 -19.87 3.33 -9.28
N GLN A 224 -19.37 4.29 -8.51
CA GLN A 224 -18.66 3.98 -7.26
C GLN A 224 -19.01 5.00 -6.19
N TRP A 225 -19.15 4.52 -4.96
CA TRP A 225 -19.29 5.36 -3.79
C TRP A 225 -18.51 4.78 -2.62
N ALA A 226 -18.06 5.62 -1.72
CA ALA A 226 -17.50 5.17 -0.45
C ALA A 226 -17.73 6.21 0.64
N THR A 227 -17.73 5.73 1.88
CA THR A 227 -17.72 6.55 3.09
C THR A 227 -16.72 5.99 4.09
N VAL A 228 -15.97 6.89 4.72
CA VAL A 228 -15.03 6.58 5.80
C VAL A 228 -15.42 7.44 7.00
N ASN A 229 -15.72 6.81 8.11
CA ASN A 229 -16.11 7.46 9.35
C ASN A 229 -15.14 7.09 10.45
N GLU A 230 -14.70 8.05 11.24
CA GLU A 230 -13.82 7.81 12.39
C GLU A 230 -14.28 8.64 13.59
N LEU A 231 -14.22 8.00 14.75
CA LEU A 231 -14.50 8.61 16.04
C LEU A 231 -13.34 8.33 16.98
N ASN A 232 -12.70 9.37 17.46
CA ASN A 232 -11.55 9.27 18.36
C ASN A 232 -11.92 9.92 19.70
N ILE A 233 -11.71 9.21 20.80
CA ILE A 233 -12.14 9.63 22.15
C ILE A 233 -10.97 9.50 23.13
N LYS A 234 -10.58 10.58 23.79
CA LYS A 234 -9.72 10.53 24.98
C LYS A 234 -10.60 10.22 26.20
N LEU A 235 -10.63 8.98 26.64
CA LEU A 235 -11.42 8.54 27.79
C LEU A 235 -10.88 9.15 29.10
N LYS A 236 -9.55 9.14 29.26
CA LYS A 236 -8.78 9.77 30.33
C LYS A 236 -7.53 10.42 29.75
N LYS A 237 -6.72 11.13 30.57
CA LYS A 237 -5.47 11.74 30.11
C LYS A 237 -4.53 10.74 29.41
N ASN A 238 -4.56 9.47 29.84
CA ASN A 238 -3.68 8.40 29.37
C ASN A 238 -4.42 7.26 28.67
N GLN A 239 -5.67 7.46 28.22
CA GLN A 239 -6.47 6.43 27.57
C GLN A 239 -7.17 7.01 26.34
N GLN A 240 -7.10 6.29 25.22
CA GLN A 240 -7.74 6.66 23.97
C GLN A 240 -8.48 5.47 23.37
N LEU A 241 -9.65 5.72 22.82
CA LEU A 241 -10.43 4.80 22.01
C LEU A 241 -10.60 5.40 20.61
N ASP A 242 -10.19 4.66 19.59
CA ASP A 242 -10.38 5.00 18.20
C ASP A 242 -11.30 3.97 17.56
N LEU A 243 -12.36 4.43 16.91
CA LEU A 243 -13.33 3.63 16.18
C LEU A 243 -13.34 4.09 14.72
N GLY A 244 -13.44 3.17 13.80
CA GLY A 244 -13.52 3.52 12.38
C GLY A 244 -14.35 2.54 11.57
N ASN A 245 -14.96 3.08 10.53
CA ASN A 245 -15.73 2.33 9.54
C ASN A 245 -15.41 2.86 8.15
N PHE A 246 -15.18 1.94 7.21
CA PHE A 246 -14.99 2.22 5.79
C PHE A 246 -15.91 1.32 4.99
N THR A 247 -16.88 1.90 4.30
CA THR A 247 -17.85 1.20 3.46
C THR A 247 -17.70 1.68 2.02
N LEU A 248 -17.76 0.78 1.08
CA LEU A 248 -17.73 1.11 -0.36
C LEU A 248 -18.67 0.21 -1.15
N GLY A 249 -19.13 0.73 -2.29
CA GLY A 249 -19.82 -0.02 -3.34
C GLY A 249 -19.31 0.42 -4.70
N LYS A 250 -19.12 -0.52 -5.63
CA LYS A 250 -18.74 -0.25 -7.01
C LYS A 250 -19.47 -1.20 -7.94
N HIS A 251 -20.05 -0.63 -8.99
CA HIS A 251 -20.46 -1.36 -10.18
C HIS A 251 -19.53 -0.97 -11.32
N HIS A 252 -19.00 -1.93 -12.04
CA HIS A 252 -18.09 -1.68 -13.15
C HIS A 252 -18.32 -2.66 -14.29
N ASN A 253 -18.68 -2.13 -15.46
CA ASN A 253 -18.73 -2.88 -16.70
C ASN A 253 -17.30 -3.12 -17.23
N LEU A 254 -17.01 -4.33 -17.69
CA LEU A 254 -15.68 -4.72 -18.14
C LEU A 254 -15.62 -4.64 -19.66
N PRO A 255 -14.82 -3.73 -20.23
CA PRO A 255 -14.72 -3.58 -21.67
C PRO A 255 -14.07 -4.80 -22.32
N ALA A 256 -14.32 -4.98 -23.61
CA ALA A 256 -13.60 -5.96 -24.42
C ALA A 256 -12.11 -5.58 -24.51
N MET A 257 -11.25 -6.58 -24.60
CA MET A 257 -9.82 -6.37 -24.86
C MET A 257 -9.61 -5.81 -26.28
N MET A 258 -8.54 -5.08 -26.48
CA MET A 258 -8.07 -4.67 -27.82
C MET A 258 -7.92 -5.91 -28.71
N GLY A 259 -8.31 -5.78 -29.98
CA GLY A 259 -8.33 -6.90 -30.92
C GLY A 259 -9.60 -7.75 -30.88
N ALA A 260 -10.46 -7.61 -29.88
CA ALA A 260 -11.71 -8.36 -29.83
C ALA A 260 -12.69 -7.92 -30.93
N TYR A 261 -13.40 -8.88 -31.52
CA TYR A 261 -14.45 -8.63 -32.50
C TYR A 261 -15.85 -8.52 -31.86
N GLN A 262 -16.03 -9.14 -30.70
CA GLN A 262 -17.30 -9.11 -29.97
C GLN A 262 -17.24 -8.09 -28.84
N SER A 263 -18.37 -7.43 -28.58
CA SER A 263 -18.55 -6.59 -27.38
C SER A 263 -18.54 -7.45 -26.12
N SER A 264 -18.08 -6.85 -25.01
CA SER A 264 -18.20 -7.48 -23.68
C SER A 264 -19.58 -7.19 -23.09
N ASP A 265 -20.10 -8.13 -22.31
CA ASP A 265 -21.28 -7.95 -21.45
C ASP A 265 -20.95 -8.23 -19.97
N LYS A 266 -19.66 -8.31 -19.66
CA LYS A 266 -19.12 -8.65 -18.34
C LYS A 266 -19.22 -7.47 -17.39
N PHE A 267 -19.49 -7.75 -16.12
CA PHE A 267 -19.42 -6.72 -15.09
C PHE A 267 -18.98 -7.28 -13.74
N HIS A 268 -18.51 -6.37 -12.88
CA HIS A 268 -18.26 -6.60 -11.46
C HIS A 268 -19.18 -5.73 -10.61
N ASN A 269 -19.70 -6.32 -9.54
CA ASN A 269 -20.30 -5.61 -8.41
C ASN A 269 -19.49 -5.91 -7.16
N ASP A 270 -18.97 -4.86 -6.54
CA ASP A 270 -18.20 -4.96 -5.32
C ASP A 270 -18.93 -4.23 -4.19
N PHE A 271 -18.93 -4.84 -3.01
CA PHE A 271 -19.33 -4.19 -1.77
C PHE A 271 -18.35 -4.60 -0.68
N SER A 272 -17.89 -3.63 0.09
CA SER A 272 -16.94 -3.89 1.17
C SER A 272 -17.27 -3.06 2.41
N LEU A 273 -17.18 -3.71 3.58
CA LEU A 273 -17.31 -3.09 4.88
C LEU A 273 -16.08 -3.44 5.74
N LYS A 274 -15.33 -2.43 6.14
CA LYS A 274 -14.18 -2.56 7.02
C LYS A 274 -14.42 -1.75 8.29
N SER A 275 -14.19 -2.35 9.46
CA SER A 275 -14.41 -1.66 10.74
C SER A 275 -13.26 -1.97 11.70
N PHE A 276 -12.94 -1.03 12.58
CA PHE A 276 -12.00 -1.27 13.66
C PHE A 276 -12.41 -0.58 14.95
N ALA A 277 -11.95 -1.16 16.05
CA ALA A 277 -11.90 -0.55 17.37
C ALA A 277 -10.47 -0.71 17.91
N LYS A 278 -9.84 0.38 18.33
CA LYS A 278 -8.49 0.38 18.90
C LYS A 278 -8.52 1.10 20.24
N TYR A 279 -8.16 0.41 21.28
CA TYR A 279 -7.98 0.94 22.63
C TYR A 279 -6.49 1.06 22.95
N GLN A 280 -6.08 2.21 23.49
CA GLN A 280 -4.71 2.49 23.91
C GLN A 280 -4.70 3.00 25.35
N LYS A 281 -3.75 2.49 26.13
CA LYS A 281 -3.49 2.95 27.50
C LYS A 281 -2.01 3.18 27.70
N TYR A 282 -1.69 4.36 28.19
CA TYR A 282 -0.32 4.78 28.49
C TYR A 282 -0.08 4.75 29.99
N PHE A 283 1.03 4.14 30.39
CA PHE A 283 1.56 4.12 31.74
C PHE A 283 2.86 4.93 31.76
N THR A 284 3.44 5.16 32.94
CA THR A 284 4.69 5.93 33.05
C THR A 284 5.84 5.33 32.24
N LYS A 285 6.00 4.00 32.25
CA LYS A 285 7.06 3.27 31.52
C LYS A 285 6.51 2.22 30.56
N ALA A 286 5.22 2.24 30.25
CA ALA A 286 4.65 1.23 29.39
C ALA A 286 3.49 1.76 28.55
N GLN A 287 3.22 1.06 27.47
CA GLN A 287 2.05 1.26 26.63
C GLN A 287 1.38 -0.08 26.35
N PHE A 288 0.08 -0.10 26.47
CA PHE A 288 -0.75 -1.21 26.01
C PHE A 288 -1.67 -0.73 24.91
N TYR A 289 -1.82 -1.50 23.84
CA TYR A 289 -2.92 -1.32 22.93
C TYR A 289 -3.57 -2.66 22.56
N PHE A 290 -4.87 -2.59 22.32
CA PHE A 290 -5.67 -3.67 21.77
C PHE A 290 -6.40 -3.14 20.55
N ARG A 291 -6.39 -3.90 19.44
CA ARG A 291 -7.11 -3.60 18.22
C ARG A 291 -7.91 -4.81 17.79
N SER A 292 -9.18 -4.58 17.46
CA SER A 292 -10.05 -5.55 16.81
C SER A 292 -10.52 -4.96 15.49
N GLY A 293 -10.46 -5.71 14.42
CA GLY A 293 -10.86 -5.29 13.09
C GLY A 293 -11.66 -6.36 12.37
N HIS A 294 -12.65 -5.93 11.62
CA HIS A 294 -13.48 -6.79 10.78
C HIS A 294 -13.43 -6.28 9.34
N VAL A 295 -13.22 -7.19 8.40
CA VAL A 295 -13.30 -6.96 6.96
C VAL A 295 -14.35 -7.90 6.39
N TYR A 296 -15.34 -7.34 5.72
CA TYR A 296 -16.32 -8.05 4.92
C TYR A 296 -16.19 -7.60 3.48
N ASP A 297 -16.01 -8.53 2.56
CA ASP A 297 -15.99 -8.28 1.13
C ASP A 297 -17.01 -9.17 0.42
N TYR A 298 -17.81 -8.55 -0.44
CA TYR A 298 -18.68 -9.16 -1.42
C TYR A 298 -18.22 -8.76 -2.81
N MET A 299 -18.13 -9.71 -3.73
CA MET A 299 -17.87 -9.47 -5.13
C MET A 299 -18.78 -10.37 -5.97
N LEU A 300 -19.40 -9.81 -6.99
CA LEU A 300 -20.11 -10.57 -8.02
C LEU A 300 -19.41 -10.35 -9.37
N TYR A 301 -18.88 -11.41 -9.95
CA TYR A 301 -18.47 -11.42 -11.35
C TYR A 301 -19.57 -12.04 -12.19
N ASN A 302 -19.98 -11.34 -13.24
CA ASN A 302 -20.96 -11.81 -14.23
C ASN A 302 -20.35 -11.78 -15.64
N ASP A 303 -20.56 -12.85 -16.38
CA ASP A 303 -20.23 -13.00 -17.81
C ASP A 303 -21.38 -13.77 -18.44
N SER A 304 -22.32 -13.07 -19.06
CA SER A 304 -23.53 -13.66 -19.63
C SER A 304 -23.22 -14.57 -20.81
N LEU A 305 -22.20 -14.21 -21.63
CA LEU A 305 -21.76 -15.01 -22.78
C LEU A 305 -21.24 -16.38 -22.34
N SER A 306 -20.45 -16.41 -21.27
CA SER A 306 -19.92 -17.65 -20.69
C SER A 306 -20.88 -18.29 -19.65
N LYS A 307 -22.06 -17.71 -19.43
CA LYS A 307 -23.04 -18.13 -18.41
C LYS A 307 -22.45 -18.21 -17.00
N ILE A 308 -21.53 -17.31 -16.65
CA ILE A 308 -20.91 -17.23 -15.34
C ILE A 308 -21.64 -16.18 -14.50
N ASN A 309 -22.11 -16.60 -13.32
CA ASN A 309 -22.63 -15.73 -12.27
C ASN A 309 -22.02 -16.21 -10.95
N ALA A 310 -20.91 -15.54 -10.53
CA ALA A 310 -20.09 -16.01 -9.43
C ALA A 310 -20.07 -15.00 -8.28
N PRO A 311 -20.91 -15.17 -7.25
CA PRO A 311 -20.84 -14.39 -6.02
C PRO A 311 -19.75 -14.94 -5.08
N TYR A 312 -18.98 -14.02 -4.48
CA TYR A 312 -17.94 -14.27 -3.49
C TYR A 312 -18.29 -13.54 -2.20
N TYR A 313 -18.20 -14.24 -1.08
CA TYR A 313 -18.38 -13.66 0.24
C TYR A 313 -17.18 -14.01 1.10
N SER A 314 -16.58 -13.02 1.76
CA SER A 314 -15.50 -13.27 2.70
C SER A 314 -15.59 -12.38 3.94
N HIS A 315 -15.13 -12.94 5.07
CA HIS A 315 -15.02 -12.24 6.34
C HIS A 315 -13.64 -12.50 6.94
N GLN A 316 -13.05 -11.46 7.51
CA GLN A 316 -11.83 -11.57 8.32
C GLN A 316 -12.07 -10.83 9.63
N LEU A 317 -11.88 -11.52 10.76
CA LEU A 317 -11.79 -10.91 12.08
C LEU A 317 -10.33 -10.93 12.52
N GLN A 318 -9.75 -9.76 12.79
CA GLN A 318 -8.34 -9.56 13.10
C GLN A 318 -8.22 -8.92 14.47
N ASN A 319 -7.60 -9.60 15.43
CA ASN A 319 -7.36 -9.10 16.78
C ASN A 319 -5.86 -9.02 17.04
N SER A 320 -5.42 -7.94 17.69
CA SER A 320 -4.02 -7.72 18.03
C SER A 320 -3.93 -7.09 19.42
N ALA A 321 -3.17 -7.70 20.31
CA ALA A 321 -2.83 -7.15 21.61
C ALA A 321 -1.32 -6.91 21.68
N ASN A 322 -0.90 -5.76 22.15
CA ASN A 322 0.51 -5.38 22.23
C ASN A 322 0.82 -4.66 23.53
N PHE A 323 1.92 -5.04 24.14
CA PHE A 323 2.46 -4.41 25.32
C PHE A 323 3.91 -3.98 25.04
N ARG A 324 4.21 -2.68 25.27
CA ARG A 324 5.54 -2.11 25.15
C ARG A 324 5.99 -1.61 26.50
N TYR A 325 7.20 -1.96 26.88
CA TYR A 325 7.84 -1.51 28.11
C TYR A 325 9.12 -0.76 27.80
N TYR A 326 9.31 0.41 28.41
CA TYR A 326 10.50 1.24 28.31
C TYR A 326 11.33 1.06 29.57
N PHE A 327 12.45 0.35 29.48
CA PHE A 327 13.39 0.23 30.59
C PHE A 327 14.03 1.58 30.91
N ASN A 328 14.43 2.27 29.84
CA ASN A 328 14.98 3.63 29.87
C ASN A 328 14.79 4.29 28.49
N ASN A 329 15.40 5.45 28.26
CA ASN A 329 15.33 6.14 26.97
C ASN A 329 16.03 5.39 25.82
N ALA A 330 16.93 4.47 26.15
CA ALA A 330 17.70 3.71 25.17
C ALA A 330 17.08 2.35 24.84
N ILE A 331 16.43 1.70 25.80
CA ILE A 331 15.98 0.30 25.66
C ILE A 331 14.47 0.21 25.84
N SER A 332 13.79 -0.38 24.87
CA SER A 332 12.40 -0.77 24.98
C SER A 332 12.16 -2.20 24.50
N LEU A 333 11.23 -2.89 25.13
CA LEU A 333 10.74 -4.22 24.76
C LEU A 333 9.30 -4.11 24.29
N ASP A 334 8.99 -4.79 23.21
CA ASP A 334 7.63 -4.89 22.65
C ASP A 334 7.26 -6.38 22.60
N ALA A 335 6.08 -6.75 23.07
CA ALA A 335 5.58 -8.13 23.01
C ALA A 335 4.08 -8.13 22.75
N GLY A 336 3.59 -9.13 22.05
CA GLY A 336 2.17 -9.21 21.78
C GLY A 336 1.73 -10.47 21.07
N ALA A 337 0.43 -10.51 20.82
CA ALA A 337 -0.25 -11.62 20.18
C ALA A 337 -1.22 -11.10 19.11
N ASP A 338 -1.29 -11.83 18.03
CA ASP A 338 -2.27 -11.62 16.96
C ASP A 338 -3.13 -12.88 16.80
N TYR A 339 -4.42 -12.70 16.53
CA TYR A 339 -5.35 -13.77 16.16
C TYR A 339 -6.21 -13.32 14.98
N VAL A 340 -6.27 -14.18 13.96
CA VAL A 340 -7.06 -13.91 12.75
C VAL A 340 -7.95 -15.11 12.46
N MET A 341 -9.24 -14.85 12.30
CA MET A 341 -10.23 -15.79 11.79
C MET A 341 -10.66 -15.36 10.40
N GLU A 342 -10.62 -16.29 9.47
CA GLU A 342 -10.93 -16.08 8.05
C GLU A 342 -12.02 -17.05 7.62
N TYR A 343 -12.99 -16.55 6.87
CA TYR A 343 -14.15 -17.26 6.34
C TYR A 343 -14.39 -16.85 4.90
N ALA A 344 -14.63 -17.81 4.00
CA ALA A 344 -15.06 -17.52 2.65
C ALA A 344 -16.12 -18.52 2.16
N LYS A 345 -17.11 -17.99 1.43
CA LYS A 345 -18.13 -18.74 0.69
C LYS A 345 -18.07 -18.31 -0.76
N VAL A 346 -17.63 -19.22 -1.62
CA VAL A 346 -17.52 -19.05 -3.07
C VAL A 346 -18.12 -20.29 -3.72
N ALA A 347 -18.86 -20.14 -4.80
CA ALA A 347 -19.51 -21.27 -5.46
C ALA A 347 -18.50 -22.38 -5.85
N GLN A 348 -17.31 -21.96 -6.33
CA GLN A 348 -16.22 -22.83 -6.76
C GLN A 348 -15.46 -23.54 -5.62
N TYR A 349 -15.79 -23.29 -4.35
CA TYR A 349 -15.07 -23.91 -3.21
C TYR A 349 -15.70 -25.20 -2.70
N MET A 350 -16.81 -25.64 -3.25
CA MET A 350 -17.56 -26.81 -2.73
C MET A 350 -17.83 -26.68 -1.23
N GLY A 351 -18.49 -25.58 -0.84
CA GLY A 351 -18.84 -25.27 0.54
C GLY A 351 -18.00 -24.15 1.17
N ILE A 352 -18.26 -23.90 2.44
CA ILE A 352 -17.63 -22.84 3.21
C ILE A 352 -16.23 -23.26 3.63
N LYS A 353 -15.26 -22.33 3.56
CA LYS A 353 -13.88 -22.54 4.00
C LYS A 353 -13.53 -21.62 5.16
N TYR A 354 -12.81 -22.17 6.12
CA TYR A 354 -12.35 -21.46 7.32
C TYR A 354 -10.84 -21.59 7.48
N ARG A 355 -10.21 -20.56 8.06
CA ARG A 355 -8.82 -20.61 8.48
C ARG A 355 -8.63 -19.78 9.75
N HIS A 356 -7.96 -20.38 10.73
CA HIS A 356 -7.55 -19.72 11.97
C HIS A 356 -6.03 -19.56 11.97
N ARG A 357 -5.57 -18.40 12.40
CA ARG A 357 -4.15 -18.08 12.55
C ARG A 357 -3.92 -17.42 13.88
N GLY A 358 -2.92 -17.87 14.62
CA GLY A 358 -2.45 -17.26 15.84
C GLY A 358 -0.96 -16.94 15.73
N ALA A 359 -0.52 -15.84 16.35
CA ALA A 359 0.90 -15.50 16.37
C ALA A 359 1.30 -14.84 17.69
N LEU A 360 2.51 -15.14 18.14
CA LEU A 360 3.20 -14.42 19.20
C LEU A 360 4.41 -13.71 18.59
N PHE A 361 4.69 -12.51 19.06
CA PHE A 361 5.88 -11.78 18.67
C PHE A 361 6.52 -11.08 19.87
N SER A 362 7.82 -10.85 19.77
CA SER A 362 8.58 -10.03 20.69
C SER A 362 9.64 -9.26 19.93
N GLY A 363 9.93 -8.04 20.36
CA GLY A 363 10.93 -7.20 19.74
C GLY A 363 11.61 -6.29 20.76
N ILE A 364 12.87 -6.00 20.49
CA ILE A 364 13.69 -5.08 21.26
C ILE A 364 14.14 -3.93 20.36
N LYS A 365 14.10 -2.72 20.92
CA LYS A 365 14.69 -1.53 20.32
C LYS A 365 15.74 -0.98 21.29
N TYR A 366 16.95 -0.77 20.77
CA TYR A 366 18.05 -0.14 21.46
C TYR A 366 18.54 1.09 20.69
N ALA A 367 18.56 2.25 21.34
CA ALA A 367 18.99 3.49 20.74
C ALA A 367 20.08 4.15 21.60
N PHE A 368 21.25 4.39 21.02
CA PHE A 368 22.39 4.99 21.73
C PHE A 368 23.28 5.79 20.79
N LYS A 369 23.52 7.07 21.13
CA LYS A 369 24.44 7.98 20.43
C LYS A 369 24.28 8.00 18.89
N GLY A 370 23.03 8.04 18.41
CA GLY A 370 22.72 8.06 16.98
C GLY A 370 22.60 6.66 16.34
N MET A 371 23.01 5.60 17.02
CA MET A 371 22.77 4.24 16.60
C MET A 371 21.39 3.76 17.09
N GLU A 372 20.69 3.02 16.25
CA GLU A 372 19.44 2.34 16.59
C GLU A 372 19.51 0.89 16.12
N LEU A 373 19.25 -0.04 17.03
CA LEU A 373 19.09 -1.47 16.72
C LEU A 373 17.65 -1.87 17.01
N ASN A 374 16.99 -2.45 16.02
CA ASN A 374 15.70 -3.09 16.15
C ASN A 374 15.84 -4.57 15.82
N ALA A 375 15.37 -5.44 16.70
CA ALA A 375 15.26 -6.87 16.44
C ALA A 375 13.87 -7.37 16.84
N VAL A 376 13.19 -8.10 15.96
CA VAL A 376 11.84 -8.63 16.17
C VAL A 376 11.80 -10.07 15.73
N VAL A 377 11.19 -10.92 16.54
CA VAL A 377 10.91 -12.32 16.23
C VAL A 377 9.41 -12.58 16.32
N ARG A 378 8.88 -13.37 15.40
CA ARG A 378 7.48 -13.80 15.36
C ARG A 378 7.37 -15.28 15.10
N GLN A 379 6.54 -15.95 15.88
CA GLN A 379 6.11 -17.33 15.65
C GLN A 379 4.63 -17.33 15.31
N GLU A 380 4.27 -17.90 14.17
CA GLU A 380 2.87 -18.03 13.73
C GLU A 380 2.46 -19.50 13.61
N ILE A 381 1.19 -19.76 13.90
CA ILE A 381 0.52 -21.06 13.78
C ILE A 381 -0.68 -20.86 12.84
N VAL A 382 -0.77 -21.68 11.81
CA VAL A 382 -1.85 -21.67 10.81
C VAL A 382 -2.49 -23.06 10.76
N LYS A 383 -3.78 -23.16 11.09
CA LYS A 383 -4.49 -24.46 11.17
C LYS A 383 -3.73 -25.51 12.00
N GLY A 384 -3.17 -25.10 13.14
CA GLY A 384 -2.38 -25.98 14.00
C GLY A 384 -0.95 -26.28 13.53
N LYS A 385 -0.54 -25.84 12.35
CA LYS A 385 0.83 -26.03 11.84
C LYS A 385 1.69 -24.80 12.10
N TYR A 386 2.91 -25.01 12.62
CA TYR A 386 3.88 -23.93 12.83
C TYR A 386 4.46 -23.45 11.50
N ILE A 387 4.42 -22.14 11.29
CA ILE A 387 5.20 -21.48 10.26
C ILE A 387 6.64 -21.31 10.78
N ARG A 388 7.63 -21.37 9.92
CA ARG A 388 9.03 -21.07 10.29
C ARG A 388 9.07 -19.74 11.06
N PRO A 389 9.80 -19.64 12.21
CA PRO A 389 9.97 -18.38 12.92
C PRO A 389 10.50 -17.29 12.00
N GLN A 390 9.97 -16.08 12.12
CA GLN A 390 10.32 -14.92 11.29
C GLN A 390 11.18 -13.97 12.11
N LEU A 391 12.30 -13.56 11.55
CA LEU A 391 13.25 -12.61 12.14
C LEU A 391 13.25 -11.33 11.32
N GLY A 392 13.26 -10.18 12.00
CA GLY A 392 13.52 -8.88 11.41
C GLY A 392 14.59 -8.17 12.22
N ILE A 393 15.65 -7.68 11.57
CA ILE A 393 16.72 -6.92 12.22
C ILE A 393 16.95 -5.66 11.39
N THR A 394 17.08 -4.52 12.06
CA THR A 394 17.50 -3.26 11.44
C THR A 394 18.54 -2.59 12.34
N ILE A 395 19.64 -2.19 11.74
CA ILE A 395 20.68 -1.38 12.37
C ILE A 395 20.73 -0.08 11.60
N ALA A 396 20.55 1.05 12.29
CA ALA A 396 20.58 2.37 11.69
C ALA A 396 21.57 3.26 12.46
N TYR A 397 22.14 4.21 11.75
CA TYR A 397 22.97 5.27 12.33
C TYR A 397 22.58 6.61 11.71
N THR A 398 22.32 7.57 12.58
CA THR A 398 22.13 8.98 12.21
C THR A 398 23.25 9.79 12.85
N ASP A 399 23.97 10.57 12.05
CA ASP A 399 25.04 11.40 12.57
C ASP A 399 24.49 12.51 13.48
N LYS A 400 25.36 13.04 14.40
CA LYS A 400 24.93 14.02 15.40
C LYS A 400 24.35 15.31 14.81
N LYS A 401 24.75 15.67 13.59
CA LYS A 401 24.28 16.88 12.89
C LYS A 401 23.06 16.57 12.01
N GLN A 402 22.59 15.31 12.02
CA GLN A 402 21.51 14.80 11.14
C GLN A 402 21.81 15.03 9.64
N PHE A 403 23.10 15.08 9.28
CA PHE A 403 23.53 15.26 7.90
C PHE A 403 23.28 14.01 7.06
N PHE A 404 23.49 12.83 7.63
CA PHE A 404 23.13 11.58 6.98
C PHE A 404 22.53 10.57 7.95
N THR A 405 21.72 9.71 7.40
CA THR A 405 21.22 8.49 8.05
C THR A 405 21.54 7.30 7.16
N THR A 406 22.08 6.25 7.73
CA THR A 406 22.28 4.99 7.02
C THR A 406 21.63 3.84 7.79
N SER A 407 21.13 2.83 7.08
CA SER A 407 20.59 1.64 7.74
C SER A 407 20.84 0.39 6.91
N PHE A 408 21.06 -0.71 7.63
CA PHE A 408 21.11 -2.05 7.10
C PHE A 408 19.99 -2.85 7.73
N SER A 409 19.23 -3.60 6.93
CA SER A 409 18.14 -4.43 7.44
C SER A 409 18.07 -5.79 6.77
N TYR A 410 17.71 -6.78 7.59
CA TYR A 410 17.37 -8.14 7.21
C TYR A 410 15.94 -8.43 7.64
N ALA A 411 15.15 -9.01 6.76
CA ALA A 411 13.76 -9.38 7.05
C ALA A 411 13.42 -10.73 6.47
N ASP A 412 13.10 -11.70 7.32
CA ASP A 412 12.40 -12.91 6.91
C ASP A 412 11.01 -12.56 6.39
N LYS A 413 10.58 -13.28 5.36
CA LYS A 413 9.31 -13.09 4.67
C LYS A 413 8.61 -14.42 4.44
N TYR A 414 7.28 -14.43 4.51
CA TYR A 414 6.47 -15.60 4.14
C TYR A 414 5.10 -15.15 3.61
N ARG A 415 4.47 -16.01 2.80
CA ARG A 415 3.09 -15.90 2.37
C ARG A 415 2.41 -17.26 2.44
N ILE A 416 1.28 -17.33 3.13
CA ILE A 416 0.42 -18.51 3.09
C ILE A 416 -0.40 -18.46 1.80
N PRO A 417 -0.73 -19.61 1.18
CA PRO A 417 -1.59 -19.66 0.01
C PRO A 417 -2.95 -19.02 0.27
N ASP A 418 -3.49 -18.34 -0.72
CA ASP A 418 -4.79 -17.72 -0.66
C ASP A 418 -5.92 -18.75 -0.82
N PHE A 419 -7.16 -18.36 -0.59
CA PHE A 419 -8.25 -19.34 -0.64
C PHE A 419 -8.53 -19.84 -2.05
N ASN A 420 -8.35 -19.01 -3.10
CA ASN A 420 -8.43 -19.48 -4.48
C ASN A 420 -7.32 -20.49 -4.79
N ASP A 421 -6.09 -20.25 -4.34
CA ASP A 421 -4.98 -21.19 -4.52
C ASP A 421 -5.32 -22.57 -3.94
N LEU A 422 -5.96 -22.61 -2.79
CA LEU A 422 -6.25 -23.87 -2.07
C LEU A 422 -7.54 -24.57 -2.53
N TYR A 423 -8.59 -23.81 -2.88
CA TYR A 423 -9.93 -24.36 -2.89
C TYR A 423 -10.71 -24.14 -4.18
N TRP A 424 -10.18 -23.37 -5.14
CA TRP A 424 -10.86 -23.15 -6.41
C TRP A 424 -11.08 -24.46 -7.17
N GLN A 425 -12.29 -24.72 -7.66
CA GLN A 425 -12.62 -25.90 -8.45
C GLN A 425 -13.14 -25.49 -9.83
N PRO A 426 -12.62 -26.14 -10.89
CA PRO A 426 -11.48 -27.07 -10.91
C PRO A 426 -10.15 -26.32 -10.81
N GLY A 427 -9.12 -26.98 -10.24
CA GLY A 427 -7.72 -26.53 -10.31
C GLY A 427 -7.04 -26.16 -9.00
N GLY A 428 -7.76 -25.73 -7.95
CA GLY A 428 -7.13 -25.38 -6.67
C GLY A 428 -6.35 -26.53 -6.04
N ASN A 429 -5.25 -26.21 -5.31
CA ASN A 429 -4.34 -27.19 -4.77
C ASN A 429 -4.20 -27.08 -3.22
N PRO A 430 -4.87 -27.91 -2.44
CA PRO A 430 -4.83 -27.86 -0.97
C PRO A 430 -3.48 -28.28 -0.36
N HIS A 431 -2.56 -28.80 -1.15
CA HIS A 431 -1.23 -29.26 -0.73
C HIS A 431 -0.13 -28.19 -0.85
N LEU A 432 -0.49 -26.98 -1.26
CA LEU A 432 0.47 -25.90 -1.39
C LEU A 432 1.20 -25.59 -0.07
N LEU A 433 2.49 -25.40 -0.18
CA LEU A 433 3.35 -24.93 0.90
C LEU A 433 3.33 -23.39 0.95
N PRO A 434 3.53 -22.77 2.12
CA PRO A 434 3.78 -21.35 2.20
C PRO A 434 5.02 -20.95 1.39
N GLU A 435 4.95 -19.84 0.68
CA GLU A 435 6.13 -19.16 0.15
C GLU A 435 6.99 -18.68 1.32
N ASN A 436 8.29 -18.73 1.18
CA ASN A 436 9.23 -18.26 2.19
C ASN A 436 10.47 -17.63 1.55
N GLY A 437 11.13 -16.77 2.28
CA GLY A 437 12.32 -16.11 1.77
C GLY A 437 12.80 -15.02 2.70
N PHE A 438 13.64 -14.13 2.16
CA PHE A 438 14.17 -12.99 2.91
C PHE A 438 14.43 -11.80 1.99
N THR A 439 14.57 -10.64 2.63
CA THR A 439 15.04 -9.40 1.97
C THR A 439 16.18 -8.81 2.81
N ILE A 440 17.26 -8.43 2.13
CA ILE A 440 18.34 -7.60 2.67
C ILE A 440 18.24 -6.23 2.01
N GLU A 441 18.41 -5.18 2.80
CA GLU A 441 18.33 -3.81 2.31
C GLU A 441 19.40 -2.93 2.97
N TYR A 442 20.00 -2.07 2.18
CA TYR A 442 20.86 -1.01 2.65
C TYR A 442 20.31 0.35 2.18
N ASN A 443 20.13 1.27 3.11
CA ASN A 443 19.62 2.62 2.85
C ASN A 443 20.67 3.66 3.25
N PHE A 444 20.76 4.70 2.45
CA PHE A 444 21.53 5.89 2.73
C PHE A 444 20.67 7.11 2.41
N VAL A 445 20.51 8.00 3.39
CA VAL A 445 19.78 9.27 3.24
C VAL A 445 20.71 10.40 3.61
N LEU A 446 20.86 11.35 2.71
CA LEU A 446 21.69 12.53 2.88
C LEU A 446 20.80 13.77 3.03
N HIS A 447 20.98 14.49 4.12
CA HIS A 447 20.40 15.80 4.39
C HIS A 447 21.54 16.82 4.32
N PRO A 448 21.74 17.56 3.22
CA PRO A 448 22.87 18.47 3.07
C PRO A 448 22.96 19.51 4.19
N LEU A 449 24.17 19.81 4.62
CA LEU A 449 24.58 20.50 5.85
C LEU A 449 23.95 21.87 6.15
N LYS A 450 23.20 22.44 5.25
CA LYS A 450 22.47 23.70 5.49
C LYS A 450 21.09 23.59 4.84
N ALA A 451 20.25 22.71 5.38
CA ALA A 451 18.81 22.91 5.23
C ALA A 451 18.50 24.25 5.87
N THR A 452 18.46 25.29 5.06
CA THR A 452 17.96 26.60 5.48
C THR A 452 16.45 26.57 5.39
N ALA A 453 15.76 27.51 6.05
CA ALA A 453 14.34 27.71 5.82
C ALA A 453 14.03 27.95 4.31
N PHE A 454 15.04 28.37 3.55
CA PHE A 454 14.97 28.65 2.12
C PHE A 454 15.16 27.40 1.23
N TYR A 455 16.06 26.47 1.59
CA TYR A 455 16.42 25.33 0.73
C TYR A 455 16.63 24.05 1.55
N GLN A 456 15.87 23.00 1.21
CA GLN A 456 15.88 21.72 1.91
C GLN A 456 16.03 20.58 0.88
N PRO A 457 17.24 20.21 0.48
CA PRO A 457 17.47 19.06 -0.37
C PRO A 457 17.54 17.77 0.45
N VAL A 458 17.02 16.68 -0.12
CA VAL A 458 17.15 15.32 0.42
C VAL A 458 17.54 14.38 -0.71
N LEU A 459 18.59 13.60 -0.51
CA LEU A 459 18.99 12.54 -1.41
C LEU A 459 18.86 11.20 -0.69
N SER A 460 18.24 10.24 -1.29
CA SER A 460 18.20 8.88 -0.74
C SER A 460 18.55 7.84 -1.78
N ALA A 461 19.26 6.81 -1.36
CA ALA A 461 19.62 5.65 -2.15
C ALA A 461 19.30 4.39 -1.34
N THR A 462 18.58 3.48 -1.95
CA THR A 462 18.26 2.17 -1.37
C THR A 462 18.71 1.09 -2.31
N THR A 463 19.47 0.11 -1.83
CA THR A 463 19.77 -1.12 -2.54
C THR A 463 19.12 -2.28 -1.85
N TYR A 464 18.61 -3.24 -2.59
CA TYR A 464 17.94 -4.40 -2.02
C TYR A 464 18.23 -5.69 -2.80
N TYR A 465 18.17 -6.79 -2.06
CA TYR A 465 18.19 -8.15 -2.60
C TYR A 465 17.16 -9.00 -1.86
N SER A 466 16.29 -9.68 -2.61
CA SER A 466 15.23 -10.55 -2.07
C SER A 466 15.24 -11.89 -2.78
N LEU A 467 15.06 -12.96 -2.02
CA LEU A 467 14.92 -14.33 -2.52
C LEU A 467 13.59 -14.89 -2.05
N ILE A 468 12.81 -15.48 -2.97
CA ILE A 468 11.53 -16.13 -2.68
C ILE A 468 11.60 -17.57 -3.14
N ASN A 469 11.38 -18.50 -2.22
CA ASN A 469 11.27 -19.93 -2.47
C ASN A 469 9.81 -20.36 -2.40
N ASN A 470 9.48 -21.49 -3.06
CA ASN A 470 8.13 -22.04 -3.14
C ASN A 470 7.10 -21.03 -3.68
N ASN A 471 7.54 -20.14 -4.58
CA ASN A 471 6.66 -19.14 -5.15
C ASN A 471 5.51 -19.83 -5.89
N ILE A 472 4.28 -19.42 -5.59
CA ILE A 472 3.06 -20.02 -6.12
C ILE A 472 2.74 -19.34 -7.45
N ILE A 473 2.51 -20.15 -8.48
CA ILE A 473 2.09 -19.67 -9.79
C ILE A 473 1.01 -20.59 -10.37
N TRP A 474 -0.02 -20.01 -10.96
CA TRP A 474 -1.02 -20.74 -11.72
C TRP A 474 -0.47 -21.12 -13.08
N THR A 475 -0.34 -22.43 -13.33
CA THR A 475 0.21 -23.00 -14.56
C THR A 475 -0.81 -23.89 -15.25
N PRO A 476 -0.80 -23.99 -16.60
CA PRO A 476 -1.62 -24.96 -17.30
C PRO A 476 -1.14 -26.39 -16.97
N ILE A 477 -2.06 -27.25 -16.55
CA ILE A 477 -1.81 -28.68 -16.27
C ILE A 477 -2.49 -29.59 -17.30
N ALA A 478 -3.52 -29.08 -17.98
CA ALA A 478 -4.22 -29.75 -19.08
C ALA A 478 -4.87 -28.67 -19.97
N SER A 479 -5.43 -29.05 -21.11
CA SER A 479 -6.13 -28.13 -22.01
C SER A 479 -7.23 -27.35 -21.27
N GLY A 480 -7.05 -26.03 -21.14
CA GLY A 480 -8.00 -25.13 -20.46
C GLY A 480 -8.02 -25.24 -18.93
N LEU A 481 -7.23 -26.12 -18.31
CA LEU A 481 -7.17 -26.27 -16.86
C LEU A 481 -5.86 -25.73 -16.30
N TYR A 482 -5.95 -24.81 -15.33
CA TYR A 482 -4.82 -24.23 -14.58
C TYR A 482 -4.86 -24.70 -13.13
N SER A 483 -3.67 -24.90 -12.53
CA SER A 483 -3.52 -25.21 -11.10
C SER A 483 -2.36 -24.41 -10.49
N PRO A 484 -2.48 -23.93 -9.25
CA PRO A 484 -1.39 -23.28 -8.55
C PRO A 484 -0.40 -24.32 -8.00
N LEU A 485 0.87 -24.08 -8.26
CA LEU A 485 1.97 -24.96 -7.86
C LEU A 485 3.11 -24.15 -7.22
N ASN A 486 3.82 -24.75 -6.26
CA ASN A 486 5.05 -24.21 -5.67
C ASN A 486 6.28 -24.54 -6.53
N ILE A 487 6.35 -24.00 -7.73
CA ILE A 487 7.36 -24.42 -8.72
C ILE A 487 8.46 -23.39 -8.95
N LEU A 488 8.30 -22.16 -8.44
CA LEU A 488 9.26 -21.13 -8.70
C LEU A 488 10.14 -20.82 -7.49
N LYS A 489 11.41 -20.56 -7.80
CA LYS A 489 12.33 -19.80 -6.97
C LYS A 489 12.69 -18.53 -7.71
N THR A 490 12.48 -17.38 -7.10
CA THR A 490 12.70 -16.09 -7.76
C THR A 490 13.65 -15.22 -6.95
N LYS A 491 14.41 -14.37 -7.66
CA LYS A 491 15.25 -13.33 -7.04
C LYS A 491 14.88 -11.97 -7.57
N HIS A 492 14.88 -11.00 -6.67
CA HIS A 492 14.56 -9.61 -6.96
C HIS A 492 15.66 -8.73 -6.38
N TYR A 493 16.24 -7.86 -7.19
CA TYR A 493 17.26 -6.94 -6.72
C TYR A 493 17.22 -5.65 -7.51
N GLY A 494 17.70 -4.58 -6.89
CA GLY A 494 17.66 -3.29 -7.54
C GLY A 494 18.18 -2.15 -6.70
N VAL A 495 18.01 -0.96 -7.28
CA VAL A 495 18.40 0.32 -6.70
C VAL A 495 17.24 1.29 -6.85
N GLU A 496 16.91 1.97 -5.77
CA GLU A 496 15.92 3.05 -5.71
C GLU A 496 16.67 4.33 -5.35
N LEU A 497 16.63 5.34 -6.22
CA LEU A 497 17.22 6.66 -5.97
C LEU A 497 16.10 7.68 -5.90
N LYS A 498 16.11 8.53 -4.90
CA LYS A 498 15.18 9.63 -4.76
C LYS A 498 15.93 10.92 -4.45
N MET A 499 15.58 11.95 -5.18
CA MET A 499 16.06 13.31 -4.96
C MET A 499 14.86 14.22 -4.73
N GLU A 500 14.85 14.95 -3.63
CA GLU A 500 13.84 15.95 -3.31
C GLU A 500 14.49 17.30 -3.06
N HIS A 501 13.92 18.34 -3.65
CA HIS A 501 14.31 19.72 -3.44
C HIS A 501 13.08 20.53 -3.04
N ILE A 502 13.15 21.19 -1.90
CA ILE A 502 12.16 22.15 -1.45
C ILE A 502 12.86 23.51 -1.37
N ILE A 503 12.41 24.48 -2.16
CA ILE A 503 12.92 25.84 -2.19
C ILE A 503 11.76 26.76 -1.80
N GLN A 504 11.91 27.45 -0.68
CA GLN A 504 10.90 28.36 -0.14
C GLN A 504 11.44 29.79 -0.08
N TRP A 505 11.10 30.64 -1.08
CA TRP A 505 11.57 32.01 -1.16
C TRP A 505 10.96 32.93 -0.08
N ASN A 506 9.68 32.66 0.26
CA ASN A 506 8.96 33.37 1.31
C ASN A 506 7.82 32.49 1.85
N LYS A 507 6.98 33.03 2.74
CA LYS A 507 5.87 32.28 3.34
C LYS A 507 4.83 31.78 2.32
N SER A 508 4.79 32.36 1.12
CA SER A 508 3.78 32.08 0.10
C SER A 508 4.33 31.29 -1.10
N ASN A 509 5.61 31.44 -1.40
CA ASN A 509 6.21 30.94 -2.64
C ASN A 509 7.14 29.76 -2.34
N LEU A 510 6.76 28.60 -2.85
CA LEU A 510 7.42 27.32 -2.62
C LEU A 510 7.57 26.58 -3.93
N PHE A 511 8.77 26.08 -4.22
CA PHE A 511 9.01 25.14 -5.29
C PHE A 511 9.39 23.77 -4.71
N LYS A 512 8.73 22.73 -5.17
CA LYS A 512 9.04 21.34 -4.84
C LYS A 512 9.39 20.59 -6.11
N ALA A 513 10.49 19.89 -6.08
CA ALA A 513 10.90 18.95 -7.11
C ALA A 513 11.20 17.60 -6.48
N SER A 514 10.66 16.53 -7.02
CA SER A 514 10.96 15.16 -6.62
C SER A 514 11.24 14.33 -7.86
N ILE A 515 12.36 13.62 -7.87
CA ILE A 515 12.74 12.69 -8.93
C ILE A 515 13.03 11.34 -8.28
N ASN A 516 12.32 10.31 -8.72
CA ASN A 516 12.51 8.94 -8.27
C ASN A 516 12.94 8.08 -9.48
N TYR A 517 14.09 7.47 -9.39
CA TYR A 517 14.57 6.47 -10.35
C TYR A 517 14.62 5.11 -9.68
N ASN A 518 14.04 4.10 -10.33
CA ASN A 518 14.06 2.73 -9.85
C ASN A 518 14.65 1.82 -10.93
N PHE A 519 15.72 1.12 -10.56
CA PHE A 519 16.22 -0.03 -11.29
C PHE A 519 15.79 -1.29 -10.54
N ASN A 520 15.16 -2.24 -11.25
CA ASN A 520 14.64 -3.47 -10.68
C ASN A 520 14.88 -4.64 -11.63
N ARG A 521 15.44 -5.73 -11.13
CA ARG A 521 15.52 -7.01 -11.83
C ARG A 521 14.80 -8.09 -11.03
N ALA A 522 13.78 -8.66 -11.64
CA ALA A 522 13.00 -9.77 -11.12
C ALA A 522 13.18 -10.97 -12.05
N LEU A 523 13.80 -12.04 -11.56
CA LEU A 523 14.23 -13.18 -12.34
C LEU A 523 13.74 -14.51 -11.76
N ILE A 524 13.41 -15.44 -12.63
CA ILE A 524 13.21 -16.84 -12.30
C ILE A 524 14.59 -17.47 -12.07
N VAL A 525 14.85 -17.96 -10.86
CA VAL A 525 16.10 -18.68 -10.53
C VAL A 525 15.96 -20.16 -10.84
N GLN A 526 14.80 -20.71 -10.51
CA GLN A 526 14.46 -22.11 -10.73
C GLN A 526 12.98 -22.23 -11.04
N ASN A 527 12.64 -22.97 -12.08
CA ASN A 527 11.28 -23.43 -12.37
C ASN A 527 11.31 -24.94 -12.43
N ALA A 528 10.60 -25.59 -11.50
CA ALA A 528 10.60 -27.06 -11.39
C ALA A 528 9.83 -27.75 -12.52
N SER A 529 8.88 -27.06 -13.16
CA SER A 529 8.09 -27.60 -14.28
C SER A 529 8.73 -27.36 -15.65
N ASN A 530 9.52 -26.28 -15.79
CA ASN A 530 10.19 -25.92 -17.04
C ASN A 530 11.52 -25.22 -16.77
N THR A 531 12.61 -25.97 -16.79
CA THR A 531 13.97 -25.47 -16.52
C THR A 531 14.49 -24.48 -17.56
N ASN A 532 13.93 -24.46 -18.78
CA ASN A 532 14.29 -23.49 -19.82
C ASN A 532 13.95 -22.05 -19.43
N LEU A 533 13.04 -21.85 -18.47
CA LEU A 533 12.67 -20.53 -17.96
C LEU A 533 13.70 -19.99 -16.93
N ASN A 534 14.68 -20.75 -16.52
CA ASN A 534 15.68 -20.30 -15.55
C ASN A 534 16.50 -19.14 -16.14
N GLY A 535 16.60 -18.04 -15.39
CA GLY A 535 17.25 -16.81 -15.81
C GLY A 535 16.35 -15.82 -16.54
N HIS A 536 15.12 -16.20 -16.90
CA HIS A 536 14.17 -15.31 -17.56
C HIS A 536 13.62 -14.26 -16.59
N PHE A 537 13.22 -13.11 -17.15
CA PHE A 537 12.55 -12.04 -16.43
C PHE A 537 11.12 -12.42 -16.11
N ILE A 538 10.67 -12.07 -14.92
CA ILE A 538 9.25 -12.17 -14.55
C ILE A 538 8.45 -11.19 -15.40
N ARG A 539 7.33 -11.65 -15.96
CA ARG A 539 6.45 -10.88 -16.83
C ARG A 539 5.90 -9.63 -16.15
N TYR A 540 5.64 -8.58 -16.94
CA TYR A 540 5.10 -7.28 -16.52
C TYR A 540 5.94 -6.51 -15.50
N LYS A 541 7.24 -6.79 -15.38
CA LYS A 541 8.15 -6.08 -14.47
C LYS A 541 9.13 -5.21 -15.28
N PRO A 542 8.94 -3.87 -15.32
CA PRO A 542 9.89 -2.98 -15.97
C PRO A 542 11.21 -2.95 -15.22
N GLN A 543 12.31 -2.89 -15.95
CA GLN A 543 13.64 -2.78 -15.35
C GLN A 543 13.94 -1.36 -14.88
N HIS A 544 13.47 -0.35 -15.63
CA HIS A 544 13.71 1.06 -15.31
C HIS A 544 12.39 1.81 -15.24
N THR A 545 12.23 2.60 -14.19
CA THR A 545 11.14 3.58 -14.07
C THR A 545 11.69 4.90 -13.57
N ILE A 546 11.20 6.02 -14.15
CA ILE A 546 11.48 7.37 -13.68
C ILE A 546 10.14 8.04 -13.39
N LYS A 547 10.04 8.63 -12.20
CA LYS A 547 8.85 9.37 -11.77
C LYS A 547 9.30 10.73 -11.26
N SER A 548 8.80 11.80 -11.86
CA SER A 548 9.18 13.14 -11.45
C SER A 548 7.94 13.99 -11.19
N TYR A 549 8.02 14.79 -10.16
CA TYR A 549 6.97 15.71 -9.74
C TYR A 549 7.57 17.07 -9.47
N PHE A 550 7.07 18.09 -10.15
CA PHE A 550 7.49 19.49 -10.01
C PHE A 550 6.27 20.33 -9.70
N VAL A 551 6.32 21.12 -8.64
CA VAL A 551 5.24 22.05 -8.26
C VAL A 551 5.81 23.37 -7.82
N PHE A 552 5.28 24.42 -8.38
CA PHE A 552 5.40 25.76 -7.88
C PHE A 552 4.10 26.17 -7.19
N GLU A 553 4.20 26.57 -5.94
CA GLU A 553 3.09 27.04 -5.12
C GLU A 553 3.26 28.55 -4.85
N ASP A 554 2.25 29.31 -5.17
CA ASP A 554 2.09 30.71 -4.82
C ASP A 554 0.85 30.89 -3.93
N LYS A 555 0.69 32.08 -3.34
CA LYS A 555 -0.49 32.42 -2.53
C LYS A 555 -1.81 32.23 -3.31
N ASN A 556 -1.83 32.60 -4.58
CA ASN A 556 -3.02 32.69 -5.42
C ASN A 556 -3.15 31.52 -6.41
N PHE A 557 -2.06 30.85 -6.74
CA PHE A 557 -2.08 29.74 -7.70
C PHE A 557 -1.04 28.68 -7.41
N ASN A 558 -1.24 27.50 -7.97
CA ASN A 558 -0.25 26.41 -8.04
C ASN A 558 -0.16 25.95 -9.47
N ILE A 559 1.02 25.57 -9.89
CA ILE A 559 1.28 24.96 -11.20
C ILE A 559 2.19 23.78 -11.02
N GLY A 560 1.94 22.69 -11.76
CA GLY A 560 2.79 21.52 -11.62
C GLY A 560 2.79 20.59 -12.82
N LEU A 561 3.82 19.75 -12.84
CA LEU A 561 4.11 18.75 -13.85
C LEU A 561 4.36 17.41 -13.18
N ASN A 562 3.83 16.33 -13.75
CA ASN A 562 4.17 14.97 -13.40
C ASN A 562 4.72 14.27 -14.64
N TYR A 563 5.83 13.57 -14.51
CA TYR A 563 6.42 12.77 -15.56
C TYR A 563 6.59 11.33 -15.09
N LEU A 564 6.18 10.39 -15.94
CA LEU A 564 6.35 8.96 -15.74
C LEU A 564 7.01 8.36 -16.98
N TYR A 565 8.15 7.69 -16.78
CA TYR A 565 8.76 6.80 -17.76
C TYR A 565 8.74 5.36 -17.26
N VAL A 566 8.35 4.42 -18.12
CA VAL A 566 8.36 2.98 -17.87
C VAL A 566 9.06 2.29 -19.02
N SER A 567 10.10 1.52 -18.72
CA SER A 567 10.84 0.76 -19.73
C SER A 567 10.02 -0.38 -20.33
N SER A 568 10.52 -0.97 -21.42
CA SER A 568 9.94 -2.18 -22.00
C SER A 568 9.86 -3.31 -20.97
N ARG A 569 8.89 -4.23 -21.15
CA ARG A 569 8.65 -5.35 -20.26
C ARG A 569 8.02 -6.52 -20.99
N PHE A 570 8.45 -7.73 -20.67
CA PHE A 570 7.89 -8.95 -21.22
C PHE A 570 6.47 -9.20 -20.70
N THR A 571 5.64 -9.86 -21.51
CA THR A 571 4.25 -10.20 -21.16
C THR A 571 4.04 -11.67 -20.88
N ASP A 572 5.05 -12.48 -21.16
CA ASP A 572 5.11 -13.93 -20.99
C ASP A 572 6.40 -14.34 -20.25
N ASP A 573 6.44 -15.55 -19.74
CA ASP A 573 7.57 -16.07 -18.98
C ASP A 573 8.71 -16.57 -19.88
N GLU A 574 8.44 -16.85 -21.15
CA GLU A 574 9.42 -17.21 -22.18
C GLU A 574 10.24 -16.01 -22.69
N ASN A 575 9.85 -14.81 -22.30
CA ASN A 575 10.47 -13.54 -22.67
C ASN A 575 10.52 -13.31 -24.19
N ILE A 576 9.43 -13.61 -24.89
CA ILE A 576 9.33 -13.46 -26.34
C ILE A 576 9.32 -11.98 -26.71
N LYS A 577 10.33 -11.52 -27.46
CA LYS A 577 10.47 -10.09 -27.83
C LYS A 577 9.30 -9.55 -28.65
N ALA A 578 8.66 -10.37 -29.47
CA ALA A 578 7.49 -9.97 -30.27
C ALA A 578 6.28 -9.58 -29.41
N PHE A 579 6.18 -10.11 -28.20
CA PHE A 579 5.09 -9.83 -27.25
C PHE A 579 5.45 -8.79 -26.19
N GLN A 580 6.69 -8.27 -26.23
CA GLN A 580 7.16 -7.27 -25.29
C GLN A 580 6.38 -5.95 -25.44
N LEU A 581 5.89 -5.41 -24.33
CA LEU A 581 5.31 -4.07 -24.30
C LEU A 581 6.41 -3.03 -24.50
N LYS A 582 6.16 -2.08 -25.40
CA LYS A 582 7.07 -0.95 -25.68
C LYS A 582 7.23 -0.05 -24.45
N PRO A 583 8.37 0.64 -24.30
CA PRO A 583 8.52 1.69 -23.30
C PRO A 583 7.56 2.84 -23.59
N TYR A 584 7.18 3.59 -22.55
CA TYR A 584 6.35 4.78 -22.72
C TYR A 584 6.72 5.87 -21.73
N SER A 585 6.36 7.11 -22.09
CA SER A 585 6.47 8.29 -21.25
C SER A 585 5.13 9.03 -21.22
N ILE A 586 4.72 9.44 -20.04
CA ILE A 586 3.51 10.21 -19.79
C ILE A 586 3.88 11.50 -19.09
N LEU A 587 3.36 12.62 -19.60
CA LEU A 587 3.48 13.93 -18.98
C LEU A 587 2.08 14.43 -18.64
N ASP A 588 1.85 14.79 -17.36
CA ASP A 588 0.65 15.46 -16.90
C ASP A 588 0.99 16.88 -16.46
N PHE A 589 0.06 17.80 -16.69
CA PHE A 589 0.15 19.19 -16.28
C PHE A 589 -1.08 19.56 -15.44
N PHE A 590 -0.91 20.42 -14.44
CA PHE A 590 -2.04 21.06 -13.76
C PHE A 590 -1.75 22.50 -13.38
N ILE A 591 -2.83 23.29 -13.29
CA ILE A 591 -2.86 24.62 -12.70
C ILE A 591 -4.07 24.74 -11.78
N ALA A 592 -3.90 25.39 -10.65
CA ALA A 592 -4.96 25.62 -9.68
C ALA A 592 -4.94 27.07 -9.19
N PHE A 593 -6.07 27.73 -9.19
CA PHE A 593 -6.27 29.09 -8.70
C PHE A 593 -6.97 29.05 -7.34
N LYS A 594 -6.47 29.82 -6.39
CA LYS A 594 -6.91 29.86 -4.99
C LYS A 594 -7.52 31.20 -4.65
N GLY A 595 -8.61 31.17 -3.90
CA GLY A 595 -9.22 32.37 -3.30
C GLY A 595 -9.61 32.08 -1.86
N SER A 596 -9.51 33.11 -1.01
CA SER A 596 -9.91 33.01 0.39
C SER A 596 -10.80 34.18 0.75
N PHE A 597 -11.95 33.87 1.36
CA PHE A 597 -12.88 34.88 1.87
C PHE A 597 -13.36 34.49 3.26
N LYS A 598 -12.98 35.27 4.27
CA LYS A 598 -13.28 34.98 5.70
C LYS A 598 -12.86 33.56 6.11
N LYS A 599 -13.83 32.69 6.38
CA LYS A 599 -13.64 31.29 6.79
C LYS A 599 -13.68 30.31 5.62
N PHE A 600 -13.89 30.79 4.39
CA PHE A 600 -14.00 30.00 3.19
C PHE A 600 -12.72 30.10 2.37
N ASN A 601 -12.26 28.96 1.89
CA ASN A 601 -11.23 28.86 0.86
C ASN A 601 -11.84 28.16 -0.34
N ALA A 602 -11.64 28.71 -1.52
CA ALA A 602 -12.07 28.13 -2.79
C ALA A 602 -10.84 27.86 -3.66
N GLU A 603 -10.91 26.82 -4.46
CA GLU A 603 -9.89 26.53 -5.46
C GLU A 603 -10.56 25.96 -6.70
N ILE A 604 -10.12 26.43 -7.87
CA ILE A 604 -10.50 25.89 -9.17
C ILE A 604 -9.20 25.38 -9.79
N SER A 605 -9.18 24.12 -10.22
CA SER A 605 -8.02 23.54 -10.90
C SER A 605 -8.39 22.97 -12.26
N PHE A 606 -7.45 23.09 -13.17
CA PHE A 606 -7.49 22.47 -14.50
C PHE A 606 -6.29 21.54 -14.64
N LYS A 607 -6.53 20.30 -15.07
CA LYS A 607 -5.53 19.28 -15.25
C LYS A 607 -5.61 18.68 -16.65
N VAL A 608 -4.47 18.48 -17.26
CA VAL A 608 -4.31 17.76 -18.54
C VAL A 608 -3.52 16.50 -18.25
N ASN A 609 -4.14 15.35 -18.39
CA ASN A 609 -3.45 14.06 -18.32
C ASN A 609 -2.91 13.70 -19.70
N ASN A 610 -1.75 13.06 -19.75
CA ASN A 610 -1.11 12.61 -20.97
C ASN A 610 -0.99 13.74 -22.02
N VAL A 611 -0.33 14.83 -21.66
CA VAL A 611 -0.14 16.03 -22.50
C VAL A 611 0.45 15.68 -23.86
N THR A 612 1.36 14.70 -23.92
CA THR A 612 2.04 14.22 -25.13
C THR A 612 1.15 13.36 -26.03
N ASN A 613 -0.06 13.04 -25.61
CA ASN A 613 -1.01 12.18 -26.32
C ASN A 613 -0.44 10.79 -26.66
N THR A 614 0.38 10.25 -25.78
CA THR A 614 1.04 8.96 -25.95
C THR A 614 0.03 7.82 -25.82
N GLN A 615 0.00 6.92 -26.81
CA GLN A 615 -0.72 5.64 -26.67
C GLN A 615 0.16 4.64 -25.94
N TYR A 616 -0.36 4.03 -24.91
CA TYR A 616 0.36 3.06 -24.09
C TYR A 616 -0.56 1.98 -23.49
N GLU A 617 0.06 0.91 -23.02
CA GLU A 617 -0.61 -0.17 -22.31
C GLU A 617 0.11 -0.45 -20.99
N SER A 618 -0.63 -0.57 -19.92
CA SER A 618 -0.13 -1.08 -18.64
C SER A 618 -0.04 -2.61 -18.65
N LEU A 619 -1.09 -3.25 -19.13
CA LEU A 619 -1.20 -4.67 -19.43
C LEU A 619 -1.53 -4.85 -20.90
N ARG A 620 -1.04 -5.92 -21.50
CA ARG A 620 -1.25 -6.22 -22.92
C ARG A 620 -2.74 -6.32 -23.25
N SER A 621 -3.13 -5.68 -24.34
CA SER A 621 -4.51 -5.60 -24.84
C SER A 621 -5.49 -4.79 -24.00
N TYR A 622 -5.02 -4.01 -23.01
CA TYR A 622 -5.85 -3.09 -22.26
C TYR A 622 -5.48 -1.64 -22.56
N ALA A 623 -6.35 -0.99 -23.34
CA ALA A 623 -6.15 0.40 -23.77
C ALA A 623 -6.13 1.36 -22.57
N GLN A 624 -5.28 2.37 -22.65
CA GLN A 624 -5.29 3.51 -21.74
C GLN A 624 -5.74 4.77 -22.48
N PRO A 625 -6.38 5.74 -21.79
CA PRO A 625 -6.87 6.94 -22.44
C PRO A 625 -5.71 7.78 -23.02
N LEU A 626 -5.95 8.35 -24.18
CA LEU A 626 -5.15 9.41 -24.78
C LEU A 626 -5.26 10.69 -23.92
N ARG A 627 -4.79 11.85 -24.43
CA ARG A 627 -4.91 13.14 -23.74
C ARG A 627 -6.33 13.39 -23.27
N ASN A 628 -6.46 13.78 -22.01
CA ASN A 628 -7.76 14.07 -21.42
C ASN A 628 -7.67 15.15 -20.34
N TYR A 629 -8.81 15.70 -19.95
CA TYR A 629 -8.91 16.90 -19.17
C TYR A 629 -9.77 16.69 -17.92
N VAL A 630 -9.43 17.40 -16.85
CA VAL A 630 -10.18 17.41 -15.59
C VAL A 630 -10.29 18.85 -15.10
N ILE A 631 -11.50 19.27 -14.74
CA ILE A 631 -11.75 20.49 -13.99
C ILE A 631 -12.21 20.09 -12.59
N SER A 632 -11.63 20.72 -11.56
CA SER A 632 -12.03 20.47 -10.18
C SER A 632 -12.36 21.78 -9.48
N ILE A 633 -13.46 21.79 -8.73
CA ILE A 633 -13.88 22.88 -7.86
C ILE A 633 -13.81 22.38 -6.43
N PHE A 634 -13.07 23.06 -5.59
CA PHE A 634 -12.87 22.72 -4.19
C PHE A 634 -13.30 23.88 -3.32
N LEU A 635 -14.16 23.60 -2.32
CA LEU A 635 -14.63 24.56 -1.33
C LEU A 635 -14.30 24.00 0.06
N ASN A 636 -13.68 24.83 0.88
CA ASN A 636 -13.34 24.49 2.26
C ASN A 636 -13.81 25.58 3.22
N TYR A 637 -14.57 25.17 4.22
CA TYR A 637 -14.96 26.01 5.35
C TYR A 637 -14.24 25.58 6.60
N LYS A 638 -13.59 26.53 7.29
CA LYS A 638 -12.89 26.26 8.56
C LYS A 638 -13.33 27.27 9.62
N SER A 639 -13.78 26.75 10.77
CA SER A 639 -14.16 27.56 11.92
C SER A 639 -13.63 26.97 13.21
N ILE A 640 -13.18 27.83 14.11
CA ILE A 640 -12.81 27.46 15.48
C ILE A 640 -14.10 27.45 16.30
N LEU A 641 -14.36 26.36 17.02
CA LEU A 641 -15.47 26.27 17.98
C LEU A 641 -15.08 27.06 19.25
N LYS A 642 -15.97 27.91 19.69
CA LYS A 642 -15.77 28.68 20.94
C LYS A 642 -15.73 27.80 22.19
#